data_92b930b7d8a71682f8bdf631d11e0abe
#
_entry.id   92b930b7d8a71682f8bdf631d11e0abe
#
_cell.length_a   1.000
_cell.length_b   1.000
_cell.length_c   1.000
_cell.angle_alpha   90.00
_cell.angle_beta   90.00
_cell.angle_gamma   90.00
#
_symmetry.space_group_name_H-M   'P 1'
#
loop_
_entity.id
_entity.type
_entity.pdbx_description
1 polymer ?
#
loop_
_entity_poly.entity_id
_entity_poly.type
_entity_poly.pdbx_seq_one_letter_code
_entity_poly.pdbx_strand_id
1 'polypeptide(L)'
;MSKTDLPMSTAKPPPRRGPPVSARIRLKRLRLRARLAVRRLRRTRLGRLDWTKGFIRLLSGTAVVIAALAAAVIYHVYFDRSHLPDLEGFIRFEFPTVGGIYDANGQLLKEMASESRQITQYGEIPPIVRDAILAAEDKNFFSHSGVDYSGFVRMLCKIKFGHLVGRLAKMGRRDWANNSAVFPQGGSTITQQLVRGYFLKAMTAQENSDQLRHGQFLARLLSGVIGARTVNMLARKVEEIRLSLWVEEQMQNHFGSKRRAKEEILARYASLIYMGNGQYGFARGAEYYFGRPLSKFTLEDADKAALLAGIAKSARYYAPNVSETGRVLQRRNQTLSLMAARGFISLDLARRAKQRPIEVVAWHREKIIEASAVVDNVLDELTSRESELTVKDLRQGRIQVYSTVDAGVQQIANEALERGLLLYEQRHAGARGLVQGAVVVLRNRDAGILAETGGRQFYKDRSSEYSDLNRVTKSLRQPGSAMKPIVYLAAFREGTFNLATVVPDEPISVANGRQQDVKWISNYDGEFEGMIPLRMALAESRNAVAIWITGQIGVSNVLDTARSLGIQTPLRPYVTTALGASEVTLLELANAYRTIASGILTQPYVIRKIVRNSNEVMADSGRESSPIAVDSDALSLIQEGLRSVVRIPTGTAHALDSPGFPIAVMGKTGTTNQYRDALFVGSTYGPEGITVAVRIGFDDNRSLGLDETGARAALPVFREVMLKAYDEKLVGRAPRFPAEMEQHIDEFLKDCVTDDAAALAVSASPPINTAVSGPRLEVNGNIDVDSHTHRNWPLPAIIRTFPRLP
;
A
#
# COMPACT_ATOMS: atom_id res chain seq x y z
N MET A 1 -39.98 39.16 13.45
CA MET A 1 -41.16 39.36 12.60
C MET A 1 -41.25 38.13 11.72
N SER A 2 -42.28 37.32 11.69
CA SER A 2 -43.59 37.24 12.25
C SER A 2 -43.97 35.75 12.31
N LYS A 3 -44.55 35.35 13.39
CA LYS A 3 -45.23 34.05 13.64
C LYS A 3 -46.33 33.81 12.62
N THR A 4 -46.55 32.53 12.31
CA THR A 4 -47.93 32.03 12.10
C THR A 4 -48.03 30.60 12.60
N ASP A 5 -48.77 30.45 13.66
CA ASP A 5 -49.25 29.22 14.26
C ASP A 5 -50.36 28.62 13.38
N LEU A 6 -50.38 27.28 13.31
CA LEU A 6 -51.57 26.53 12.92
C LEU A 6 -51.74 25.31 13.86
N PRO A 7 -52.99 24.97 14.24
CA PRO A 7 -53.24 24.23 15.47
C PRO A 7 -53.19 22.69 15.29
N MET A 8 -52.81 22.02 16.37
CA MET A 8 -52.92 20.59 16.57
C MET A 8 -54.38 20.16 16.63
N SER A 9 -54.79 19.28 15.73
CA SER A 9 -56.05 18.53 15.82
C SER A 9 -55.82 17.24 16.60
N THR A 10 -56.43 17.14 17.77
CA THR A 10 -56.51 15.92 18.58
C THR A 10 -57.60 15.00 18.02
N ALA A 11 -57.21 13.96 17.29
CA ALA A 11 -58.10 12.88 16.90
C ALA A 11 -57.96 11.72 17.89
N LYS A 12 -59.06 11.41 18.61
CA LYS A 12 -59.20 10.21 19.45
C LYS A 12 -59.10 8.94 18.58
N PRO A 13 -58.44 7.85 19.08
CA PRO A 13 -58.42 6.58 18.35
C PRO A 13 -59.79 5.89 18.39
N PRO A 14 -60.19 5.18 17.36
CA PRO A 14 -61.47 4.48 17.29
C PRO A 14 -61.52 3.23 18.19
N PRO A 15 -62.64 2.79 18.69
CA PRO A 15 -62.78 1.68 19.62
C PRO A 15 -62.42 0.35 18.95
N ARG A 16 -61.63 -0.48 19.67
CA ARG A 16 -61.28 -1.82 19.22
C ARG A 16 -62.53 -2.69 19.08
N ARG A 17 -62.87 -3.05 17.84
CA ARG A 17 -63.89 -4.04 17.54
C ARG A 17 -63.40 -5.41 17.98
N GLY A 18 -64.18 -6.05 18.82
CA GLY A 18 -63.95 -7.44 19.23
C GLY A 18 -64.11 -8.40 18.02
N PRO A 19 -63.45 -9.59 18.06
CA PRO A 19 -63.48 -10.53 16.96
C PRO A 19 -64.95 -10.95 16.64
N PRO A 20 -65.23 -11.11 15.32
CA PRO A 20 -66.59 -11.41 14.87
C PRO A 20 -67.09 -12.76 15.44
N VAL A 21 -68.36 -12.83 15.74
CA VAL A 21 -69.05 -13.98 16.37
C VAL A 21 -68.78 -15.29 15.66
N SER A 22 -68.49 -15.29 14.39
CA SER A 22 -68.11 -16.46 13.57
C SER A 22 -66.78 -17.11 14.02
N ALA A 23 -65.82 -16.30 14.54
CA ALA A 23 -64.55 -16.82 15.03
C ALA A 23 -64.68 -17.58 16.35
N ARG A 24 -65.58 -17.13 17.25
CA ARG A 24 -65.84 -17.83 18.53
C ARG A 24 -66.54 -19.18 18.32
N ILE A 25 -67.40 -19.27 17.32
CA ILE A 25 -68.07 -20.54 16.95
C ILE A 25 -67.07 -21.52 16.32
N ARG A 26 -66.14 -21.04 15.45
CA ARG A 26 -65.07 -21.87 14.90
C ARG A 26 -64.08 -22.38 15.99
N LEU A 27 -63.73 -21.53 16.95
CA LEU A 27 -62.86 -21.93 18.06
C LEU A 27 -63.56 -22.98 18.99
N LYS A 28 -64.84 -22.84 19.26
CA LYS A 28 -65.64 -23.84 20.02
C LYS A 28 -65.72 -25.18 19.26
N ARG A 29 -65.96 -25.15 17.96
CA ARG A 29 -65.96 -26.37 17.10
C ARG A 29 -64.57 -27.02 17.05
N LEU A 30 -63.50 -26.24 16.95
CA LEU A 30 -62.11 -26.77 17.01
C LEU A 30 -61.78 -27.39 18.36
N ARG A 31 -62.16 -26.74 19.47
CA ARG A 31 -62.01 -27.32 20.82
C ARG A 31 -62.82 -28.57 21.02
N LEU A 32 -64.01 -28.65 20.47
CA LEU A 32 -64.86 -29.85 20.54
C LEU A 32 -64.25 -30.97 19.66
N ARG A 33 -63.77 -30.68 18.43
CA ARG A 33 -63.09 -31.64 17.57
C ARG A 33 -61.78 -32.14 18.22
N ALA A 34 -61.02 -31.27 18.87
CA ALA A 34 -59.83 -31.66 19.60
C ALA A 34 -60.17 -32.57 20.80
N ARG A 35 -61.24 -32.26 21.53
CA ARG A 35 -61.73 -33.11 22.67
C ARG A 35 -62.26 -34.48 22.18
N LEU A 36 -62.92 -34.52 21.05
CA LEU A 36 -63.39 -35.76 20.41
C LEU A 36 -62.22 -36.58 19.81
N ALA A 37 -61.23 -35.91 19.20
CA ALA A 37 -60.01 -36.56 18.75
C ALA A 37 -59.18 -37.15 19.89
N VAL A 38 -59.01 -36.40 21.00
CA VAL A 38 -58.37 -36.92 22.25
C VAL A 38 -59.17 -38.08 22.85
N ARG A 39 -60.55 -38.04 22.83
CA ARG A 39 -61.35 -39.19 23.29
C ARG A 39 -61.28 -40.40 22.34
N ARG A 40 -61.16 -40.20 20.99
CA ARG A 40 -60.89 -41.27 20.04
C ARG A 40 -59.51 -41.88 20.20
N LEU A 41 -58.46 -41.06 20.38
CA LEU A 41 -57.13 -41.51 20.70
C LEU A 41 -57.04 -42.31 22.02
N ARG A 42 -57.81 -41.98 23.00
CA ARG A 42 -57.90 -42.77 24.27
C ARG A 42 -58.60 -44.11 24.08
N ARG A 43 -59.39 -44.33 23.01
CA ARG A 43 -60.08 -45.61 22.72
C ARG A 43 -59.32 -46.51 21.71
N THR A 44 -58.26 -46.02 21.09
CA THR A 44 -57.44 -46.85 20.19
C THR A 44 -56.34 -47.56 21.03
N ARG A 45 -55.71 -48.58 20.42
CA ARG A 45 -54.61 -49.36 21.07
C ARG A 45 -53.47 -48.48 21.61
N LEU A 46 -53.30 -47.25 21.09
CA LEU A 46 -52.36 -46.25 21.61
C LEU A 46 -52.76 -45.69 22.99
N GLY A 47 -54.00 -45.71 23.40
CA GLY A 47 -54.45 -45.25 24.72
C GLY A 47 -54.16 -46.22 25.87
N ARG A 48 -53.66 -47.42 25.56
CA ARG A 48 -53.21 -48.43 26.56
C ARG A 48 -51.66 -48.40 26.75
N LEU A 49 -50.98 -47.56 26.03
CA LEU A 49 -49.56 -47.34 26.29
C LEU A 49 -49.46 -46.56 27.63
N ASP A 50 -48.78 -47.21 28.57
CA ASP A 50 -48.46 -46.67 29.87
C ASP A 50 -47.49 -45.48 29.65
N TRP A 51 -48.04 -44.27 29.45
CA TRP A 51 -47.32 -43.06 29.17
C TRP A 51 -46.19 -42.79 30.17
N THR A 52 -46.35 -43.28 31.37
CA THR A 52 -45.31 -43.16 32.40
C THR A 52 -44.12 -44.03 32.07
N LYS A 53 -44.35 -45.29 31.66
CA LYS A 53 -43.25 -46.20 31.21
C LYS A 53 -42.62 -45.73 29.91
N GLY A 54 -43.42 -45.20 28.97
CA GLY A 54 -42.91 -44.61 27.71
C GLY A 54 -42.03 -43.40 27.99
N PHE A 55 -42.46 -42.52 28.89
CA PHE A 55 -41.73 -41.32 29.28
C PHE A 55 -40.43 -41.68 30.05
N ILE A 56 -40.47 -42.64 30.93
CA ILE A 56 -39.29 -43.16 31.66
C ILE A 56 -38.29 -43.76 30.68
N ARG A 57 -38.72 -44.57 29.69
CA ARG A 57 -37.84 -45.11 28.65
C ARG A 57 -37.23 -44.05 27.77
N LEU A 58 -38.00 -43.02 27.41
CA LEU A 58 -37.48 -41.86 26.68
C LEU A 58 -36.43 -41.08 27.52
N LEU A 59 -36.71 -40.81 28.76
CA LEU A 59 -35.80 -40.17 29.69
C LEU A 59 -34.51 -41.00 29.89
N SER A 60 -34.64 -42.31 30.15
CA SER A 60 -33.47 -43.17 30.32
C SER A 60 -32.67 -43.29 29.01
N GLY A 61 -33.29 -43.42 27.84
CA GLY A 61 -32.62 -43.43 26.56
C GLY A 61 -31.86 -42.09 26.29
N THR A 62 -32.51 -40.96 26.58
CA THR A 62 -31.87 -39.64 26.49
C THR A 62 -30.67 -39.53 27.46
N ALA A 63 -30.80 -40.03 28.70
CA ALA A 63 -29.69 -40.02 29.65
C ALA A 63 -28.50 -40.86 29.19
N VAL A 64 -28.75 -42.05 28.61
CA VAL A 64 -27.71 -42.90 28.04
C VAL A 64 -27.00 -42.21 26.86
N VAL A 65 -27.74 -41.57 25.97
CA VAL A 65 -27.14 -40.81 24.84
C VAL A 65 -26.29 -39.64 25.35
N ILE A 66 -26.76 -38.92 26.37
CA ILE A 66 -25.99 -37.82 26.97
C ILE A 66 -24.71 -38.39 27.66
N ALA A 67 -24.81 -39.50 28.34
CA ALA A 67 -23.66 -40.15 28.99
C ALA A 67 -22.65 -40.65 27.96
N ALA A 68 -23.10 -41.24 26.86
CA ALA A 68 -22.23 -41.66 25.74
C ALA A 68 -21.53 -40.48 25.07
N LEU A 69 -22.24 -39.36 24.83
CA LEU A 69 -21.65 -38.15 24.30
C LEU A 69 -20.63 -37.54 25.25
N ALA A 70 -20.92 -37.53 26.57
CA ALA A 70 -19.99 -37.06 27.59
C ALA A 70 -18.73 -37.93 27.64
N ALA A 71 -18.88 -39.25 27.58
CA ALA A 71 -17.76 -40.21 27.53
C ALA A 71 -16.91 -40.00 26.25
N ALA A 72 -17.52 -39.78 25.10
CA ALA A 72 -16.82 -39.50 23.86
C ALA A 72 -16.04 -38.16 23.92
N VAL A 73 -16.60 -37.12 24.54
CA VAL A 73 -15.92 -35.85 24.76
C VAL A 73 -14.74 -36.02 25.74
N ILE A 74 -14.93 -36.76 26.82
CA ILE A 74 -13.86 -37.06 27.79
C ILE A 74 -12.72 -37.84 27.10
N TYR A 75 -13.08 -38.88 26.32
CA TYR A 75 -12.10 -39.62 25.56
C TYR A 75 -11.32 -38.72 24.60
N HIS A 76 -12.00 -37.89 23.80
CA HIS A 76 -11.39 -36.99 22.88
C HIS A 76 -10.45 -35.97 23.56
N VAL A 77 -10.84 -35.40 24.69
CA VAL A 77 -10.05 -34.41 25.43
C VAL A 77 -8.79 -35.04 26.07
N TYR A 78 -8.89 -36.23 26.67
CA TYR A 78 -7.80 -36.78 27.46
C TYR A 78 -6.95 -37.83 26.78
N PHE A 79 -7.51 -38.55 25.80
CA PHE A 79 -6.84 -39.72 25.20
C PHE A 79 -6.59 -39.59 23.70
N ASP A 80 -7.40 -38.83 22.97
CA ASP A 80 -7.22 -38.66 21.55
C ASP A 80 -6.05 -37.68 21.24
N ARG A 81 -4.99 -38.23 20.62
CA ARG A 81 -3.79 -37.49 20.22
C ARG A 81 -3.71 -37.33 18.69
N SER A 82 -4.78 -37.65 17.98
CA SER A 82 -4.82 -37.49 16.52
C SER A 82 -4.90 -36.00 16.12
N HIS A 83 -4.30 -35.66 14.99
CA HIS A 83 -4.38 -34.31 14.39
C HIS A 83 -3.97 -33.15 15.34
N LEU A 84 -2.98 -33.40 16.20
CA LEU A 84 -2.38 -32.34 17.03
C LEU A 84 -1.52 -31.42 16.15
N PRO A 85 -1.53 -30.11 16.40
CA PRO A 85 -0.72 -29.16 15.64
C PRO A 85 0.77 -29.34 15.96
N ASP A 86 1.64 -28.88 15.05
CA ASP A 86 3.06 -28.78 15.34
C ASP A 86 3.31 -27.72 16.43
N LEU A 87 4.13 -28.11 17.42
CA LEU A 87 4.50 -27.26 18.55
C LEU A 87 5.93 -26.72 18.48
N GLU A 88 6.73 -27.12 17.52
CA GLU A 88 8.17 -26.80 17.52
C GLU A 88 8.38 -25.29 17.53
N GLY A 89 7.75 -24.54 16.63
CA GLY A 89 7.84 -23.09 16.60
C GLY A 89 7.26 -22.42 17.87
N PHE A 90 6.24 -23.02 18.50
CA PHE A 90 5.71 -22.53 19.76
C PHE A 90 6.67 -22.77 20.93
N ILE A 91 7.32 -23.92 20.98
CA ILE A 91 8.29 -24.30 22.04
C ILE A 91 9.56 -23.45 21.90
N ARG A 92 10.09 -23.27 20.66
CA ARG A 92 11.25 -22.43 20.41
C ARG A 92 10.99 -20.92 20.59
N PHE A 93 9.78 -20.54 20.82
CA PHE A 93 9.36 -19.14 20.93
C PHE A 93 9.62 -18.32 19.63
N GLU A 94 9.62 -19.02 18.53
CA GLU A 94 9.78 -18.44 17.19
C GLU A 94 8.42 -17.95 16.70
N PHE A 95 8.05 -16.74 17.11
CA PHE A 95 6.85 -16.11 16.59
C PHE A 95 7.20 -15.12 15.50
N PRO A 96 6.34 -14.95 14.48
CA PRO A 96 6.50 -13.90 13.52
C PRO A 96 6.64 -12.57 14.24
N THR A 97 7.78 -11.92 14.07
CA THR A 97 8.01 -10.55 14.50
C THR A 97 7.38 -9.59 13.50
N VAL A 98 7.60 -8.31 13.64
CA VAL A 98 7.08 -7.32 12.70
C VAL A 98 7.77 -7.50 11.34
N GLY A 99 7.07 -8.09 10.37
CA GLY A 99 7.49 -8.04 8.98
C GLY A 99 7.34 -6.62 8.47
N GLY A 100 8.43 -5.99 8.08
CA GLY A 100 8.45 -4.61 7.64
C GLY A 100 9.35 -4.38 6.45
N ILE A 101 9.04 -3.32 5.73
CA ILE A 101 9.89 -2.76 4.70
C ILE A 101 10.54 -1.52 5.30
N TYR A 102 11.87 -1.49 5.27
CA TYR A 102 12.70 -0.44 5.84
C TYR A 102 13.44 0.29 4.72
N ASP A 103 13.78 1.54 4.97
CA ASP A 103 14.66 2.31 4.11
C ASP A 103 16.13 1.83 4.19
N ALA A 104 17.00 2.48 3.45
CA ALA A 104 18.43 2.18 3.44
C ALA A 104 19.10 2.39 4.82
N ASN A 105 18.56 3.25 5.67
CA ASN A 105 19.08 3.62 6.99
C ASN A 105 18.43 2.83 8.13
N GLY A 106 17.44 1.97 7.84
CA GLY A 106 16.72 1.17 8.83
C GLY A 106 15.46 1.84 9.38
N GLN A 107 15.03 2.97 8.82
CA GLN A 107 13.76 3.59 9.15
C GLN A 107 12.60 2.78 8.55
N LEU A 108 11.56 2.53 9.32
CA LEU A 108 10.38 1.79 8.87
C LEU A 108 9.58 2.59 7.85
N LEU A 109 9.48 2.08 6.61
CA LEU A 109 8.63 2.64 5.56
C LEU A 109 7.22 2.06 5.64
N LYS A 110 7.10 0.74 5.87
CA LYS A 110 5.80 0.06 5.96
C LYS A 110 5.86 -1.16 6.84
N GLU A 111 4.94 -1.23 7.78
CA GLU A 111 4.65 -2.47 8.51
C GLU A 111 3.76 -3.36 7.64
N MET A 112 4.25 -4.55 7.30
CA MET A 112 3.55 -5.51 6.43
C MET A 112 2.81 -6.57 7.23
N ALA A 113 3.24 -6.85 8.46
CA ALA A 113 2.53 -7.74 9.35
C ALA A 113 1.21 -7.12 9.79
N SER A 114 0.14 -7.90 9.72
CA SER A 114 -1.18 -7.51 10.22
C SER A 114 -1.23 -7.33 11.74
N GLU A 115 -0.17 -7.74 12.43
CA GLU A 115 -0.08 -7.84 13.89
C GLU A 115 1.29 -7.30 14.34
N SER A 116 1.31 -6.15 15.00
CA SER A 116 2.53 -5.61 15.62
C SER A 116 2.79 -6.30 16.95
N ARG A 117 3.95 -7.00 17.08
CA ARG A 117 4.33 -7.79 18.26
C ARG A 117 5.74 -7.52 18.71
N GLN A 118 5.93 -7.56 20.00
CA GLN A 118 7.25 -7.62 20.61
C GLN A 118 7.31 -8.86 21.50
N ILE A 119 8.27 -9.74 21.24
CA ILE A 119 8.53 -10.91 22.06
C ILE A 119 9.14 -10.42 23.37
N THR A 120 8.60 -10.91 24.48
CA THR A 120 9.06 -10.54 25.82
C THR A 120 9.28 -11.83 26.62
N GLN A 121 10.49 -12.04 27.11
CA GLN A 121 10.79 -13.19 27.96
C GLN A 121 10.22 -13.00 29.35
N TYR A 122 10.02 -14.09 30.10
CA TYR A 122 9.42 -14.04 31.45
C TYR A 122 10.16 -13.09 32.40
N GLY A 123 11.50 -13.10 32.38
CA GLY A 123 12.34 -12.21 33.22
C GLY A 123 12.19 -10.73 32.88
N GLU A 124 11.83 -10.41 31.65
CA GLU A 124 11.66 -9.04 31.16
C GLU A 124 10.28 -8.45 31.53
N ILE A 125 9.32 -9.31 31.95
CA ILE A 125 8.00 -8.85 32.38
C ILE A 125 8.09 -8.38 33.83
N PRO A 126 7.88 -7.10 34.13
CA PRO A 126 7.94 -6.60 35.50
C PRO A 126 6.97 -7.33 36.42
N PRO A 127 7.32 -7.56 37.72
CA PRO A 127 6.48 -8.22 38.68
C PRO A 127 5.06 -7.67 38.74
N ILE A 128 4.92 -6.34 38.79
CA ILE A 128 3.61 -5.67 38.83
C ILE A 128 2.71 -6.01 37.64
N VAL A 129 3.27 -6.23 36.46
CA VAL A 129 2.53 -6.62 35.26
C VAL A 129 2.14 -8.10 35.32
N ARG A 130 3.06 -8.99 35.78
CA ARG A 130 2.75 -10.41 36.00
C ARG A 130 1.60 -10.56 36.99
N ASP A 131 1.65 -9.82 38.09
CA ASP A 131 0.65 -9.82 39.15
C ASP A 131 -0.70 -9.31 38.65
N ALA A 132 -0.70 -8.26 37.80
CA ALA A 132 -1.92 -7.76 37.17
C ALA A 132 -2.55 -8.79 36.23
N ILE A 133 -1.74 -9.49 35.41
CA ILE A 133 -2.22 -10.57 34.53
C ILE A 133 -2.84 -11.69 35.37
N LEU A 134 -2.11 -12.20 36.37
CA LEU A 134 -2.57 -13.27 37.24
C LEU A 134 -3.83 -12.87 38.01
N ALA A 135 -3.86 -11.63 38.50
CA ALA A 135 -5.02 -11.10 39.18
C ALA A 135 -6.25 -10.96 38.28
N ALA A 136 -6.09 -10.57 37.06
CA ALA A 136 -7.21 -10.32 36.16
C ALA A 136 -7.77 -11.58 35.52
N GLU A 137 -6.89 -12.54 35.14
CA GLU A 137 -7.22 -13.63 34.25
C GLU A 137 -7.18 -15.01 34.93
N ASP A 138 -6.15 -15.32 35.75
CA ASP A 138 -5.96 -16.68 36.26
C ASP A 138 -5.17 -16.71 37.57
N LYS A 139 -5.85 -16.56 38.71
CA LYS A 139 -5.19 -16.53 40.02
C LYS A 139 -4.44 -17.82 40.37
N ASN A 140 -4.92 -18.97 39.86
CA ASN A 140 -4.40 -20.30 40.19
C ASN A 140 -3.46 -20.82 39.10
N PHE A 141 -2.97 -19.94 38.21
CA PHE A 141 -2.22 -20.32 37.03
C PHE A 141 -1.09 -21.30 37.27
N PHE A 142 -0.29 -21.10 38.31
CA PHE A 142 0.84 -21.96 38.62
C PHE A 142 0.46 -23.29 39.29
N SER A 143 -0.80 -23.45 39.75
CA SER A 143 -1.23 -24.66 40.46
C SER A 143 -1.89 -25.71 39.56
N HIS A 144 -2.68 -25.33 38.57
CA HIS A 144 -3.35 -26.25 37.65
C HIS A 144 -2.50 -26.59 36.42
N SER A 145 -2.94 -27.59 35.63
CA SER A 145 -2.28 -28.04 34.39
C SER A 145 -3.17 -27.71 33.18
N GLY A 146 -3.25 -26.41 32.81
CA GLY A 146 -4.00 -25.91 31.65
C GLY A 146 -5.47 -25.58 31.90
N VAL A 147 -6.13 -26.27 32.82
CA VAL A 147 -7.56 -26.10 33.13
C VAL A 147 -7.77 -25.94 34.64
N ASP A 148 -8.46 -24.88 35.08
CA ASP A 148 -8.91 -24.72 36.48
C ASP A 148 -10.31 -25.31 36.64
N TYR A 149 -10.37 -26.57 37.10
CA TYR A 149 -11.62 -27.28 37.30
C TYR A 149 -12.48 -26.64 38.42
N SER A 150 -11.88 -25.97 39.39
CA SER A 150 -12.62 -25.26 40.46
C SER A 150 -13.37 -24.04 39.88
N GLY A 151 -12.78 -23.39 38.87
CA GLY A 151 -13.40 -22.32 38.08
C GLY A 151 -14.60 -22.84 37.28
N PHE A 152 -14.47 -24.05 36.71
CA PHE A 152 -15.53 -24.66 35.89
C PHE A 152 -16.76 -25.01 36.74
N VAL A 153 -16.58 -25.58 37.93
CA VAL A 153 -17.68 -25.86 38.86
C VAL A 153 -18.39 -24.58 39.27
N ARG A 154 -17.66 -23.53 39.63
CA ARG A 154 -18.25 -22.20 39.92
C ARG A 154 -19.04 -21.61 38.76
N MET A 155 -18.62 -21.84 37.54
CA MET A 155 -19.33 -21.41 36.34
C MET A 155 -20.63 -22.18 36.15
N LEU A 156 -20.64 -23.52 36.37
CA LEU A 156 -21.83 -24.35 36.28
C LEU A 156 -22.88 -23.92 37.32
N CYS A 157 -22.46 -23.59 38.53
CA CYS A 157 -23.36 -23.08 39.58
C CYS A 157 -23.98 -21.72 39.24
N LYS A 158 -23.39 -20.94 38.34
CA LYS A 158 -23.94 -19.65 37.86
C LYS A 158 -24.91 -19.78 36.69
N ILE A 159 -25.07 -20.97 36.11
CA ILE A 159 -26.03 -21.22 35.02
C ILE A 159 -27.43 -21.13 35.63
N LYS A 160 -28.19 -20.12 35.23
CA LYS A 160 -29.59 -19.97 35.65
C LYS A 160 -30.44 -21.01 34.91
N PHE A 161 -30.63 -22.21 35.51
CA PHE A 161 -31.43 -23.30 34.95
C PHE A 161 -32.83 -22.86 34.49
N GLY A 162 -33.47 -21.89 35.18
CA GLY A 162 -34.77 -21.34 34.79
C GLY A 162 -34.79 -20.70 33.39
N HIS A 163 -33.66 -20.12 32.96
CA HIS A 163 -33.55 -19.58 31.58
C HIS A 163 -33.41 -20.68 30.53
N LEU A 164 -32.78 -21.82 30.87
CA LEU A 164 -32.64 -22.98 29.98
C LEU A 164 -34.01 -23.65 29.76
N VAL A 165 -34.76 -23.86 30.80
CA VAL A 165 -36.11 -24.46 30.75
C VAL A 165 -37.09 -23.52 30.03
N GLY A 166 -37.04 -22.22 30.27
CA GLY A 166 -37.87 -21.24 29.56
C GLY A 166 -37.56 -21.12 28.06
N ARG A 167 -36.34 -21.45 27.67
CA ARG A 167 -35.93 -21.51 26.24
C ARG A 167 -36.38 -22.81 25.58
N LEU A 168 -36.21 -23.95 26.23
CA LEU A 168 -36.73 -25.22 25.74
C LEU A 168 -38.26 -25.18 25.53
N ALA A 169 -38.97 -24.48 26.38
CA ALA A 169 -40.42 -24.28 26.26
C ALA A 169 -40.84 -23.34 25.11
N LYS A 170 -39.89 -22.54 24.57
CA LYS A 170 -40.12 -21.62 23.47
C LYS A 170 -39.55 -22.16 22.11
N MET A 171 -39.13 -23.43 22.07
CA MET A 171 -38.70 -24.10 20.84
C MET A 171 -39.83 -24.10 19.81
N GLY A 172 -39.75 -23.25 18.81
CA GLY A 172 -40.76 -23.10 17.75
C GLY A 172 -41.02 -21.67 17.30
N ARG A 173 -40.39 -20.67 17.92
CA ARG A 173 -40.50 -19.27 17.46
C ARG A 173 -39.21 -18.78 16.81
N ARG A 174 -39.34 -18.17 15.63
CA ARG A 174 -38.25 -17.69 14.77
C ARG A 174 -37.30 -16.64 15.40
N ASP A 175 -37.64 -16.11 16.59
CA ASP A 175 -36.88 -15.05 17.28
C ASP A 175 -35.77 -15.58 18.20
N TRP A 176 -35.41 -16.85 18.06
CA TRP A 176 -34.43 -17.52 18.93
C TRP A 176 -32.98 -17.18 18.67
N ALA A 177 -32.68 -16.63 17.48
CA ALA A 177 -31.30 -16.43 16.99
C ALA A 177 -30.57 -15.21 17.61
N ASN A 178 -31.27 -14.29 18.26
CA ASN A 178 -30.71 -12.94 18.49
C ASN A 178 -30.40 -12.54 19.93
N ASN A 179 -30.47 -13.41 20.95
CA ASN A 179 -30.18 -12.92 22.30
C ASN A 179 -29.45 -13.89 23.26
N SER A 180 -28.29 -13.35 23.67
CA SER A 180 -27.54 -13.60 24.92
C SER A 180 -26.91 -14.98 25.14
N ALA A 181 -25.61 -14.97 25.39
CA ALA A 181 -24.78 -16.08 25.79
C ALA A 181 -25.45 -16.90 26.95
N VAL A 182 -25.69 -18.16 26.67
CA VAL A 182 -26.21 -19.12 27.67
C VAL A 182 -25.18 -19.38 28.77
N PHE A 183 -23.93 -19.16 28.49
CA PHE A 183 -22.82 -19.38 29.37
C PHE A 183 -22.26 -18.06 29.89
N PRO A 184 -22.09 -17.91 31.21
CA PRO A 184 -21.46 -16.72 31.79
C PRO A 184 -20.02 -16.60 31.27
N GLN A 185 -19.65 -15.41 30.79
CA GLN A 185 -18.27 -15.12 30.44
C GLN A 185 -17.38 -15.08 31.68
N GLY A 186 -16.24 -15.77 31.65
CA GLY A 186 -15.25 -15.83 32.71
C GLY A 186 -15.02 -17.26 33.19
N GLY A 187 -13.77 -17.74 33.20
CA GLY A 187 -13.38 -19.08 33.59
C GLY A 187 -12.40 -19.77 32.63
N SER A 188 -11.95 -19.09 31.56
CA SER A 188 -10.84 -19.58 30.74
C SER A 188 -9.52 -19.21 31.40
N THR A 189 -8.61 -20.18 31.47
CA THR A 189 -7.25 -20.00 31.99
C THR A 189 -6.37 -19.23 30.98
N ILE A 190 -5.21 -18.75 31.44
CA ILE A 190 -4.19 -18.11 30.55
C ILE A 190 -3.81 -19.05 29.42
N THR A 191 -3.57 -20.35 29.72
CA THR A 191 -3.22 -21.34 28.69
C THR A 191 -4.34 -21.52 27.68
N GLN A 192 -5.60 -21.54 28.11
CA GLN A 192 -6.76 -21.64 27.21
C GLN A 192 -6.89 -20.40 26.29
N GLN A 193 -6.63 -19.21 26.83
CA GLN A 193 -6.64 -17.99 26.02
C GLN A 193 -5.51 -17.96 24.99
N LEU A 194 -4.33 -18.40 25.39
CA LEU A 194 -3.16 -18.51 24.51
C LEU A 194 -3.40 -19.52 23.39
N VAL A 195 -3.90 -20.73 23.71
CA VAL A 195 -4.26 -21.77 22.75
C VAL A 195 -5.31 -21.26 21.75
N ARG A 196 -6.33 -20.59 22.24
CA ARG A 196 -7.37 -19.98 21.39
C ARG A 196 -6.78 -18.97 20.41
N GLY A 197 -5.91 -18.09 20.88
CA GLY A 197 -5.31 -17.03 20.06
C GLY A 197 -4.28 -17.53 19.06
N TYR A 198 -3.58 -18.61 19.35
CA TYR A 198 -2.50 -19.13 18.54
C TYR A 198 -2.93 -20.28 17.61
N PHE A 199 -3.52 -21.36 18.17
CA PHE A 199 -3.86 -22.58 17.42
C PHE A 199 -5.27 -22.57 16.83
N LEU A 200 -6.23 -21.88 17.46
CA LEU A 200 -7.65 -21.96 17.11
C LEU A 200 -8.19 -20.69 16.45
N LYS A 201 -7.34 -19.91 15.76
CA LYS A 201 -7.76 -18.66 15.09
C LYS A 201 -8.91 -18.89 14.10
N ALA A 202 -8.81 -19.93 13.26
CA ALA A 202 -9.83 -20.27 12.27
C ALA A 202 -11.17 -20.67 12.93
N MET A 203 -11.14 -21.46 14.00
CA MET A 203 -12.34 -21.83 14.73
C MET A 203 -12.96 -20.66 15.47
N THR A 204 -12.14 -19.75 15.98
CA THR A 204 -12.60 -18.52 16.66
C THR A 204 -13.28 -17.57 15.66
N ALA A 205 -12.76 -17.45 14.46
CA ALA A 205 -13.37 -16.65 13.40
C ALA A 205 -14.75 -17.22 12.96
N GLN A 206 -14.87 -18.54 12.90
CA GLN A 206 -16.14 -19.23 12.57
C GLN A 206 -17.19 -19.21 13.69
N GLU A 207 -16.83 -18.93 14.92
CA GLU A 207 -17.77 -18.96 16.08
C GLU A 207 -19.01 -18.08 15.85
N ASN A 208 -18.83 -16.95 15.18
CA ASN A 208 -19.91 -16.00 14.87
C ASN A 208 -20.64 -16.29 13.55
N SER A 209 -20.25 -17.33 12.84
CA SER A 209 -20.87 -17.75 11.58
C SER A 209 -22.09 -18.63 11.85
N ASP A 210 -23.15 -18.43 11.06
CA ASP A 210 -24.33 -19.31 11.07
C ASP A 210 -24.09 -20.60 10.26
N GLN A 211 -22.88 -20.81 9.73
CA GLN A 211 -22.47 -21.99 8.99
C GLN A 211 -21.75 -22.98 9.91
N LEU A 212 -22.12 -24.24 9.82
CA LEU A 212 -21.45 -25.36 10.47
C LEU A 212 -20.21 -25.79 9.69
N ARG A 213 -19.19 -26.24 10.40
CA ARG A 213 -18.01 -26.87 9.79
C ARG A 213 -18.44 -28.09 8.98
N HIS A 214 -17.99 -28.22 7.73
CA HIS A 214 -18.37 -29.30 6.83
C HIS A 214 -18.04 -30.68 7.44
N GLY A 215 -19.00 -31.62 7.44
CA GLY A 215 -18.74 -33.03 7.61
C GLY A 215 -19.30 -33.72 8.86
N GLN A 216 -19.93 -33.04 9.82
CA GLN A 216 -20.40 -33.70 11.05
C GLN A 216 -21.93 -33.79 11.12
N PHE A 217 -22.48 -34.99 10.89
CA PHE A 217 -23.91 -35.28 11.00
C PHE A 217 -24.50 -34.92 12.40
N LEU A 218 -23.77 -35.26 13.48
CA LEU A 218 -24.15 -34.88 14.84
C LEU A 218 -24.21 -33.38 15.10
N ALA A 219 -23.26 -32.61 14.52
CA ALA A 219 -23.26 -31.15 14.63
C ALA A 219 -24.49 -30.53 13.94
N ARG A 220 -24.91 -31.09 12.80
CA ARG A 220 -26.15 -30.67 12.11
C ARG A 220 -27.40 -30.97 12.95
N LEU A 221 -27.48 -32.12 13.54
CA LEU A 221 -28.59 -32.49 14.42
C LEU A 221 -28.67 -31.59 15.65
N LEU A 222 -27.53 -31.35 16.30
CA LEU A 222 -27.43 -30.46 17.48
C LEU A 222 -27.70 -29.00 17.11
N SER A 223 -27.29 -28.58 15.91
CA SER A 223 -27.54 -27.18 15.48
C SER A 223 -29.02 -26.86 15.29
N GLY A 224 -29.82 -27.85 14.94
CA GLY A 224 -31.28 -27.72 14.89
C GLY A 224 -31.91 -27.50 16.26
N VAL A 225 -31.24 -27.95 17.32
CA VAL A 225 -31.72 -27.85 18.71
C VAL A 225 -31.16 -26.62 19.45
N ILE A 226 -29.85 -26.38 19.38
CA ILE A 226 -29.16 -25.34 20.15
C ILE A 226 -28.58 -24.19 19.30
N GLY A 227 -28.71 -24.26 18.00
CA GLY A 227 -28.21 -23.26 17.05
C GLY A 227 -26.75 -23.48 16.65
N ALA A 228 -26.41 -23.15 15.38
CA ALA A 228 -25.07 -23.37 14.82
C ALA A 228 -23.96 -22.65 15.60
N ARG A 229 -24.19 -21.39 15.99
CA ARG A 229 -23.22 -20.61 16.80
C ARG A 229 -22.87 -21.29 18.13
N THR A 230 -23.87 -21.85 18.81
CA THR A 230 -23.65 -22.55 20.09
C THR A 230 -22.86 -23.84 19.88
N VAL A 231 -23.14 -24.58 18.81
CA VAL A 231 -22.39 -25.79 18.46
C VAL A 231 -20.93 -25.43 18.13
N ASN A 232 -20.69 -24.42 17.33
CA ASN A 232 -19.35 -23.95 16.98
C ASN A 232 -18.56 -23.51 18.23
N MET A 233 -19.21 -22.77 19.15
CA MET A 233 -18.62 -22.34 20.42
C MET A 233 -18.24 -23.53 21.31
N LEU A 234 -19.11 -24.54 21.43
CA LEU A 234 -18.83 -25.73 22.21
C LEU A 234 -17.71 -26.57 21.63
N ALA A 235 -17.72 -26.77 20.30
CA ALA A 235 -16.66 -27.48 19.58
C ALA A 235 -15.31 -26.80 19.80
N ARG A 236 -15.25 -25.49 19.64
CA ARG A 236 -14.03 -24.73 19.94
C ARG A 236 -13.60 -24.85 21.40
N LYS A 237 -14.54 -24.82 22.34
CA LYS A 237 -14.21 -24.93 23.77
C LYS A 237 -13.67 -26.30 24.16
N VAL A 238 -14.15 -27.38 23.55
CA VAL A 238 -13.61 -28.72 23.72
C VAL A 238 -12.17 -28.80 23.20
N GLU A 239 -11.91 -28.30 22.00
CA GLU A 239 -10.54 -28.25 21.47
C GLU A 239 -9.61 -27.34 22.27
N GLU A 240 -10.13 -26.22 22.79
CA GLU A 240 -9.37 -25.31 23.65
C GLU A 240 -8.91 -26.02 24.94
N ILE A 241 -9.76 -26.83 25.56
CA ILE A 241 -9.42 -27.62 26.73
C ILE A 241 -8.40 -28.71 26.38
N ARG A 242 -8.65 -29.47 25.30
CA ARG A 242 -7.78 -30.56 24.83
C ARG A 242 -6.36 -30.06 24.54
N LEU A 243 -6.24 -29.03 23.74
CA LEU A 243 -4.95 -28.45 23.39
C LEU A 243 -4.26 -27.78 24.57
N SER A 244 -5.01 -27.20 25.52
CA SER A 244 -4.41 -26.60 26.72
C SER A 244 -3.75 -27.62 27.62
N LEU A 245 -4.38 -28.78 27.82
CA LEU A 245 -3.78 -29.88 28.58
C LEU A 245 -2.51 -30.41 27.88
N TRP A 246 -2.60 -30.61 26.56
CA TRP A 246 -1.49 -31.11 25.77
C TRP A 246 -0.32 -30.12 25.70
N VAL A 247 -0.57 -28.82 25.47
CA VAL A 247 0.49 -27.79 25.48
C VAL A 247 1.21 -27.75 26.82
N GLU A 248 0.49 -27.83 27.95
CA GLU A 248 1.11 -27.82 29.28
C GLU A 248 1.98 -29.06 29.50
N GLU A 249 1.52 -30.22 29.04
CA GLU A 249 2.26 -31.47 29.11
C GLU A 249 3.57 -31.40 28.30
N GLN A 250 3.50 -30.92 27.01
CA GLN A 250 4.67 -30.80 26.16
C GLN A 250 5.66 -29.73 26.67
N MET A 251 5.15 -28.58 27.13
CA MET A 251 6.00 -27.54 27.72
C MET A 251 6.70 -28.06 29.01
N GLN A 252 6.00 -28.83 29.85
CA GLN A 252 6.60 -29.42 31.04
C GLN A 252 7.66 -30.45 30.68
N ASN A 253 7.43 -31.30 29.69
CA ASN A 253 8.40 -32.27 29.19
C ASN A 253 9.65 -31.60 28.63
N HIS A 254 9.49 -30.53 27.86
CA HIS A 254 10.59 -29.80 27.25
C HIS A 254 11.43 -29.02 28.28
N PHE A 255 10.79 -28.30 29.20
CA PHE A 255 11.49 -27.44 30.17
C PHE A 255 11.84 -28.16 31.50
N GLY A 256 11.51 -29.43 31.65
CA GLY A 256 11.88 -30.26 32.77
C GLY A 256 11.18 -29.96 34.10
N SER A 257 10.43 -28.87 34.19
CA SER A 257 9.66 -28.52 35.38
C SER A 257 8.36 -27.80 35.09
N LYS A 258 7.35 -28.07 35.89
CA LYS A 258 6.04 -27.39 35.81
C LYS A 258 6.17 -25.89 36.00
N ARG A 259 7.00 -25.45 36.94
CA ARG A 259 7.21 -24.03 37.21
C ARG A 259 7.77 -23.31 36.01
N ARG A 260 8.84 -23.83 35.41
CA ARG A 260 9.49 -23.26 34.22
C ARG A 260 8.53 -23.25 33.03
N ALA A 261 7.82 -24.35 32.79
CA ALA A 261 6.81 -24.41 31.73
C ALA A 261 5.74 -23.33 31.87
N LYS A 262 5.28 -23.08 33.09
CA LYS A 262 4.30 -22.01 33.37
C LYS A 262 4.86 -20.62 33.13
N GLU A 263 6.09 -20.36 33.52
CA GLU A 263 6.77 -19.09 33.25
C GLU A 263 6.89 -18.83 31.75
N GLU A 264 7.25 -19.86 31.00
CA GLU A 264 7.35 -19.81 29.54
C GLU A 264 5.98 -19.65 28.85
N ILE A 265 4.91 -20.27 29.36
CA ILE A 265 3.54 -20.08 28.88
C ILE A 265 3.08 -18.62 29.12
N LEU A 266 3.40 -18.07 30.32
CA LEU A 266 3.05 -16.69 30.63
C LEU A 266 3.79 -15.68 29.75
N ALA A 267 5.06 -15.93 29.44
CA ALA A 267 5.84 -15.11 28.50
C ALA A 267 5.20 -15.10 27.10
N ARG A 268 4.78 -16.28 26.60
CA ARG A 268 4.08 -16.40 25.32
C ARG A 268 2.73 -15.69 25.34
N TYR A 269 1.97 -15.84 26.42
CA TYR A 269 0.72 -15.11 26.59
C TYR A 269 0.94 -13.60 26.56
N ALA A 270 1.90 -13.11 27.34
CA ALA A 270 2.22 -11.68 27.41
C ALA A 270 2.70 -11.12 26.08
N SER A 271 3.30 -11.95 25.20
CA SER A 271 3.76 -11.54 23.87
C SER A 271 2.69 -11.63 22.79
N LEU A 272 1.67 -12.50 22.95
CA LEU A 272 0.74 -12.86 21.87
C LEU A 272 -0.68 -12.34 22.04
N ILE A 273 -1.07 -11.91 23.25
CA ILE A 273 -2.44 -11.46 23.50
C ILE A 273 -2.75 -10.14 22.74
N TYR A 274 -3.93 -10.08 22.15
CA TYR A 274 -4.37 -8.88 21.44
C TYR A 274 -4.71 -7.74 22.40
N MET A 275 -4.08 -6.59 22.21
CA MET A 275 -4.20 -5.41 23.06
C MET A 275 -5.05 -4.29 22.44
N GLY A 276 -5.64 -4.51 21.27
CA GLY A 276 -6.39 -3.47 20.53
C GLY A 276 -5.53 -2.69 19.54
N ASN A 277 -6.19 -2.00 18.61
CA ASN A 277 -5.53 -1.11 17.62
C ASN A 277 -4.37 -1.77 16.84
N GLY A 278 -4.50 -3.08 16.53
CA GLY A 278 -3.44 -3.84 15.85
C GLY A 278 -2.25 -4.24 16.71
N GLN A 279 -2.25 -3.88 18.01
CA GLN A 279 -1.15 -4.19 18.92
C GLN A 279 -1.33 -5.56 19.57
N TYR A 280 -0.25 -6.33 19.63
CA TYR A 280 -0.18 -7.62 20.28
C TYR A 280 0.94 -7.66 21.31
N GLY A 281 0.63 -8.19 22.48
CA GLY A 281 1.54 -8.29 23.62
C GLY A 281 1.55 -7.05 24.52
N PHE A 282 1.90 -7.30 25.78
CA PHE A 282 1.94 -6.26 26.82
C PHE A 282 3.02 -5.21 26.56
N ALA A 283 4.16 -5.59 25.97
CA ALA A 283 5.24 -4.65 25.66
C ALA A 283 4.79 -3.63 24.60
N ARG A 284 4.22 -4.09 23.48
CA ARG A 284 3.66 -3.18 22.47
C ARG A 284 2.47 -2.39 22.99
N GLY A 285 1.63 -3.01 23.81
CA GLY A 285 0.55 -2.30 24.48
C GLY A 285 1.05 -1.17 25.40
N ALA A 286 2.12 -1.39 26.15
CA ALA A 286 2.74 -0.38 27.02
C ALA A 286 3.30 0.80 26.23
N GLU A 287 4.04 0.52 25.15
CA GLU A 287 4.56 1.55 24.26
C GLU A 287 3.43 2.32 23.58
N TYR A 288 2.42 1.60 23.06
CA TYR A 288 1.30 2.19 22.34
C TYR A 288 0.45 3.11 23.21
N TYR A 289 0.07 2.65 24.40
CA TYR A 289 -0.84 3.43 25.26
C TYR A 289 -0.12 4.45 26.14
N PHE A 290 1.13 4.19 26.53
CA PHE A 290 1.82 5.01 27.50
C PHE A 290 3.14 5.62 27.00
N GLY A 291 3.59 5.33 25.75
CA GLY A 291 4.86 5.79 25.22
C GLY A 291 6.06 5.31 26.05
N ARG A 292 5.91 4.20 26.79
CA ARG A 292 6.90 3.74 27.77
C ARG A 292 7.16 2.25 27.62
N PRO A 293 8.43 1.80 27.52
CA PRO A 293 8.80 0.40 27.50
C PRO A 293 8.27 -0.35 28.73
N LEU A 294 7.73 -1.54 28.52
CA LEU A 294 7.19 -2.40 29.60
C LEU A 294 8.23 -2.66 30.70
N SER A 295 9.49 -2.87 30.33
CA SER A 295 10.60 -3.13 31.26
C SER A 295 10.82 -2.03 32.32
N LYS A 296 10.36 -0.83 32.05
CA LYS A 296 10.47 0.33 32.97
C LYS A 296 9.29 0.45 33.95
N PHE A 297 8.35 -0.48 33.95
CA PHE A 297 7.22 -0.44 34.88
C PHE A 297 7.67 -0.85 36.30
N THR A 298 7.25 -0.07 37.25
CA THR A 298 7.51 -0.26 38.69
C THR A 298 6.21 -0.52 39.45
N LEU A 299 6.30 -0.72 40.74
CA LEU A 299 5.13 -0.88 41.60
C LEU A 299 4.18 0.32 41.53
N GLU A 300 4.71 1.53 41.36
CA GLU A 300 3.93 2.76 41.19
C GLU A 300 3.09 2.79 39.91
N ASP A 301 3.43 1.98 38.89
CA ASP A 301 2.66 1.85 37.64
C ASP A 301 1.51 0.82 37.74
N ALA A 302 1.05 0.51 38.97
CA ALA A 302 -0.03 -0.46 39.20
C ALA A 302 -1.32 -0.13 38.41
N ASP A 303 -1.64 1.15 38.22
CA ASP A 303 -2.77 1.61 37.42
C ASP A 303 -2.60 1.27 35.92
N LYS A 304 -1.40 1.47 35.36
CA LYS A 304 -1.09 1.13 33.97
C LYS A 304 -1.04 -0.38 33.74
N ALA A 305 -0.39 -1.12 34.65
CA ALA A 305 -0.37 -2.59 34.61
C ALA A 305 -1.79 -3.18 34.69
N ALA A 306 -2.63 -2.65 35.57
CA ALA A 306 -4.03 -3.06 35.72
C ALA A 306 -4.87 -2.71 34.48
N LEU A 307 -4.58 -1.59 33.81
CA LEU A 307 -5.22 -1.22 32.55
C LEU A 307 -4.86 -2.19 31.44
N LEU A 308 -3.57 -2.49 31.24
CA LEU A 308 -3.12 -3.47 30.25
C LEU A 308 -3.74 -4.85 30.47
N ALA A 309 -3.74 -5.35 31.71
CA ALA A 309 -4.40 -6.61 32.05
C ALA A 309 -5.93 -6.55 31.85
N GLY A 310 -6.53 -5.38 32.01
CA GLY A 310 -7.94 -5.15 31.72
C GLY A 310 -8.26 -5.22 30.23
N ILE A 311 -7.40 -4.67 29.37
CA ILE A 311 -7.51 -4.68 27.90
C ILE A 311 -7.40 -6.12 27.37
N ALA A 312 -6.46 -6.91 27.89
CA ALA A 312 -6.21 -8.30 27.49
C ALA A 312 -7.46 -9.18 27.51
N LYS A 313 -8.38 -8.92 28.43
CA LYS A 313 -9.66 -9.66 28.53
C LYS A 313 -10.55 -9.47 27.30
N SER A 314 -10.64 -8.27 26.78
CA SER A 314 -11.39 -7.95 25.58
C SER A 314 -11.02 -6.55 25.10
N ALA A 315 -10.01 -6.48 24.24
CA ALA A 315 -9.51 -5.22 23.71
C ALA A 315 -10.60 -4.40 23.01
N ARG A 316 -11.54 -5.06 22.32
CA ARG A 316 -12.67 -4.38 21.65
C ARG A 316 -13.51 -3.49 22.58
N TYR A 317 -13.60 -3.86 23.87
CA TYR A 317 -14.44 -3.15 24.85
C TYR A 317 -13.65 -2.32 25.86
N TYR A 318 -12.36 -2.63 26.07
CA TYR A 318 -11.56 -2.06 27.14
C TYR A 318 -10.28 -1.36 26.66
N ALA A 319 -9.99 -1.36 25.35
CA ALA A 319 -8.93 -0.50 24.81
C ALA A 319 -9.34 0.97 24.94
N PRO A 320 -8.44 1.86 25.39
CA PRO A 320 -8.75 3.27 25.56
C PRO A 320 -9.10 3.91 24.21
N ASN A 321 -10.33 4.40 24.08
CA ASN A 321 -10.79 5.25 23.01
C ASN A 321 -11.26 6.58 23.61
N VAL A 322 -11.09 7.66 22.91
CA VAL A 322 -11.42 9.02 23.38
C VAL A 322 -12.90 9.13 23.82
N SER A 323 -13.80 8.31 23.29
CA SER A 323 -15.24 8.38 23.53
C SER A 323 -15.77 7.45 24.65
N GLU A 324 -14.99 6.51 25.22
CA GLU A 324 -15.51 5.46 26.11
C GLU A 324 -14.70 5.27 27.41
N THR A 325 -14.09 6.33 27.91
CA THR A 325 -13.21 6.33 29.09
C THR A 325 -13.84 5.68 30.34
N GLY A 326 -15.14 5.81 30.53
CA GLY A 326 -15.84 5.29 31.71
C GLY A 326 -15.77 3.75 31.84
N ARG A 327 -15.94 3.00 30.76
CA ARG A 327 -15.83 1.52 30.77
C ARG A 327 -14.40 1.07 31.03
N VAL A 328 -13.46 1.74 30.42
CA VAL A 328 -12.02 1.46 30.58
C VAL A 328 -11.61 1.71 32.04
N LEU A 329 -12.02 2.85 32.60
CA LEU A 329 -11.78 3.20 34.00
C LEU A 329 -12.39 2.15 34.98
N GLN A 330 -13.64 1.76 34.75
CA GLN A 330 -14.30 0.73 35.56
C GLN A 330 -13.53 -0.60 35.54
N ARG A 331 -13.08 -1.03 34.35
CA ARG A 331 -12.32 -2.28 34.17
C ARG A 331 -10.96 -2.22 34.84
N ARG A 332 -10.20 -1.12 34.67
CA ARG A 332 -8.93 -0.89 35.37
C ARG A 332 -9.14 -0.98 36.92
N ASN A 333 -10.12 -0.26 37.43
CA ASN A 333 -10.40 -0.21 38.85
C ASN A 333 -10.83 -1.58 39.40
N GLN A 334 -11.57 -2.37 38.61
CA GLN A 334 -11.88 -3.76 38.96
C GLN A 334 -10.62 -4.61 39.05
N THR A 335 -9.68 -4.47 38.09
CA THR A 335 -8.41 -5.21 38.14
C THR A 335 -7.57 -4.82 39.36
N LEU A 336 -7.46 -3.53 39.69
CA LEU A 336 -6.79 -3.06 40.89
C LEU A 336 -7.41 -3.63 42.16
N SER A 337 -8.76 -3.74 42.22
CA SER A 337 -9.46 -4.39 43.35
C SER A 337 -9.09 -5.86 43.44
N LEU A 338 -8.97 -6.57 42.32
CA LEU A 338 -8.57 -7.99 42.31
C LEU A 338 -7.12 -8.17 42.75
N MET A 339 -6.20 -7.28 42.28
CA MET A 339 -4.81 -7.31 42.73
C MET A 339 -4.69 -7.15 44.26
N ALA A 340 -5.41 -6.16 44.82
CA ALA A 340 -5.43 -5.95 46.28
C ALA A 340 -6.08 -7.12 47.03
N ALA A 341 -7.22 -7.62 46.57
CA ALA A 341 -7.91 -8.76 47.18
C ALA A 341 -7.12 -10.07 47.15
N ARG A 342 -6.12 -10.16 46.26
CA ARG A 342 -5.23 -11.33 46.12
C ARG A 342 -3.86 -11.13 46.77
N GLY A 343 -3.63 -9.97 47.40
CA GLY A 343 -2.39 -9.66 48.12
C GLY A 343 -1.21 -9.29 47.22
N PHE A 344 -1.44 -9.03 45.92
CA PHE A 344 -0.38 -8.60 44.99
C PHE A 344 0.05 -7.15 45.21
N ILE A 345 -0.87 -6.29 45.64
CA ILE A 345 -0.61 -4.90 46.00
C ILE A 345 -1.31 -4.56 47.35
N SER A 346 -0.84 -3.55 48.04
CA SER A 346 -1.50 -3.05 49.24
C SER A 346 -2.85 -2.38 48.90
N LEU A 347 -3.77 -2.38 49.86
CA LEU A 347 -5.06 -1.69 49.74
C LEU A 347 -4.87 -0.18 49.51
N ASP A 348 -3.85 0.41 50.14
CA ASP A 348 -3.54 1.81 50.03
C ASP A 348 -3.05 2.15 48.61
N LEU A 349 -2.12 1.36 48.07
CA LEU A 349 -1.66 1.52 46.67
C LEU A 349 -2.82 1.37 45.66
N ALA A 350 -3.72 0.40 45.94
CA ALA A 350 -4.89 0.22 45.06
C ALA A 350 -5.82 1.45 45.10
N ARG A 351 -6.01 2.08 46.30
CA ARG A 351 -6.80 3.32 46.40
C ARG A 351 -6.17 4.46 45.62
N ARG A 352 -4.88 4.72 45.83
CA ARG A 352 -4.15 5.79 45.12
C ARG A 352 -4.17 5.55 43.61
N ALA A 353 -3.91 4.33 43.16
CA ALA A 353 -3.92 3.97 41.73
C ALA A 353 -5.32 4.15 41.08
N LYS A 354 -6.41 3.92 41.82
CA LYS A 354 -7.78 4.14 41.31
C LYS A 354 -8.13 5.61 41.15
N GLN A 355 -7.50 6.52 41.90
CA GLN A 355 -7.71 7.96 41.80
C GLN A 355 -7.01 8.59 40.62
N ARG A 356 -5.95 7.94 40.07
CA ARG A 356 -5.23 8.44 38.91
C ARG A 356 -6.14 8.43 37.68
N PRO A 357 -6.12 9.48 36.85
CA PRO A 357 -6.79 9.47 35.56
C PRO A 357 -6.19 8.43 34.62
N ILE A 358 -6.90 8.07 33.55
CA ILE A 358 -6.33 7.28 32.47
C ILE A 358 -5.63 8.26 31.52
N GLU A 359 -4.32 8.27 31.59
CA GLU A 359 -3.46 9.03 30.70
C GLU A 359 -2.94 8.09 29.63
N VAL A 360 -3.43 8.23 28.42
CA VAL A 360 -2.88 7.58 27.24
C VAL A 360 -2.21 8.63 26.38
N VAL A 361 -1.00 8.33 25.95
CA VAL A 361 -0.29 9.18 25.00
C VAL A 361 -1.05 9.11 23.69
N ALA A 362 -1.36 10.28 23.10
CA ALA A 362 -1.81 10.29 21.73
C ALA A 362 -0.70 9.63 20.91
N TRP A 363 -1.01 8.44 20.36
CA TRP A 363 -0.08 7.77 19.46
C TRP A 363 0.19 8.71 18.30
N HIS A 364 1.30 9.42 18.37
CA HIS A 364 1.91 9.96 17.17
C HIS A 364 2.43 8.72 16.44
N ARG A 365 1.67 8.24 15.44
CA ARG A 365 2.32 7.52 14.37
C ARG A 365 3.48 8.42 14.00
N GLU A 366 4.69 7.98 14.26
CA GLU A 366 5.84 8.52 13.54
C GLU A 366 5.35 8.67 12.12
N LYS A 367 5.52 9.87 11.57
CA LYS A 367 4.96 10.23 10.27
C LYS A 367 5.54 9.22 9.28
N ILE A 368 4.83 8.09 9.11
CA ILE A 368 5.27 7.04 8.21
C ILE A 368 5.29 7.71 6.85
N ILE A 369 6.47 7.82 6.29
CA ILE A 369 6.68 8.42 4.98
C ILE A 369 5.88 7.60 3.99
N GLU A 370 5.08 8.27 3.19
CA GLU A 370 4.30 7.58 2.18
C GLU A 370 5.22 7.03 1.10
N ALA A 371 5.31 5.71 1.01
CA ALA A 371 6.19 4.98 0.10
C ALA A 371 5.46 3.80 -0.55
N SER A 372 4.22 4.02 -0.94
CA SER A 372 3.35 2.94 -1.44
C SER A 372 3.83 2.33 -2.74
N ALA A 373 4.36 3.16 -3.65
CA ALA A 373 4.96 2.69 -4.89
C ALA A 373 6.19 1.82 -4.60
N VAL A 374 7.01 2.22 -3.62
CA VAL A 374 8.15 1.44 -3.12
C VAL A 374 7.69 0.09 -2.58
N VAL A 375 6.63 0.07 -1.78
CA VAL A 375 6.06 -1.17 -1.23
C VAL A 375 5.60 -2.10 -2.35
N ASP A 376 4.89 -1.57 -3.34
CA ASP A 376 4.42 -2.33 -4.51
C ASP A 376 5.62 -2.92 -5.29
N ASN A 377 6.65 -2.12 -5.54
CA ASN A 377 7.85 -2.56 -6.22
C ASN A 377 8.65 -3.61 -5.41
N VAL A 378 8.75 -3.46 -4.08
CA VAL A 378 9.34 -4.48 -3.21
C VAL A 378 8.58 -5.81 -3.29
N LEU A 379 7.25 -5.77 -3.33
CA LEU A 379 6.44 -6.98 -3.45
C LEU A 379 6.60 -7.65 -4.81
N ASP A 380 6.67 -6.87 -5.88
CA ASP A 380 6.90 -7.36 -7.23
C ASP A 380 8.31 -7.96 -7.35
N GLU A 381 9.33 -7.26 -6.87
CA GLU A 381 10.72 -7.76 -6.89
C GLU A 381 10.88 -9.02 -6.02
N LEU A 382 10.24 -9.09 -4.85
CA LEU A 382 10.25 -10.28 -4.00
C LEU A 382 9.56 -11.47 -4.68
N THR A 383 8.51 -11.21 -5.45
CA THR A 383 7.76 -12.25 -6.18
C THR A 383 8.52 -12.76 -7.39
N SER A 384 9.26 -11.88 -8.09
CA SER A 384 10.05 -12.24 -9.28
C SER A 384 11.34 -13.00 -8.96
N ARG A 385 11.82 -12.94 -7.71
CA ARG A 385 13.00 -13.69 -7.28
C ARG A 385 12.64 -15.17 -7.13
N GLU A 386 13.37 -16.06 -7.79
CA GLU A 386 13.33 -17.51 -7.59
C GLU A 386 13.97 -17.89 -6.25
N SER A 387 13.44 -17.37 -5.14
CA SER A 387 13.95 -17.64 -3.79
C SER A 387 12.87 -18.34 -2.95
N GLU A 388 13.31 -19.08 -1.93
CA GLU A 388 12.42 -19.67 -0.92
C GLU A 388 11.67 -18.60 -0.09
N LEU A 389 12.05 -17.32 -0.21
CA LEU A 389 11.49 -16.21 0.53
C LEU A 389 10.33 -15.58 -0.25
N THR A 390 9.20 -15.51 0.39
CA THR A 390 7.94 -15.12 -0.26
C THR A 390 7.32 -13.89 0.39
N VAL A 391 6.42 -13.24 -0.34
CA VAL A 391 5.52 -12.19 0.19
C VAL A 391 4.75 -12.69 1.42
N LYS A 392 4.45 -13.99 1.48
CA LYS A 392 3.79 -14.60 2.63
C LYS A 392 4.70 -14.55 3.86
N ASP A 393 6.01 -14.78 3.71
CA ASP A 393 6.97 -14.70 4.83
C ASP A 393 7.10 -13.27 5.35
N LEU A 394 7.10 -12.28 4.45
CA LEU A 394 7.06 -10.86 4.82
C LEU A 394 5.78 -10.50 5.59
N ARG A 395 4.62 -10.92 5.10
CA ARG A 395 3.33 -10.68 5.78
C ARG A 395 3.18 -11.44 7.10
N GLN A 396 3.87 -12.57 7.24
CA GLN A 396 3.91 -13.35 8.47
C GLN A 396 4.98 -12.86 9.46
N GLY A 397 5.76 -11.85 9.10
CA GLY A 397 6.81 -11.30 9.94
C GLY A 397 8.04 -12.20 10.10
N ARG A 398 8.25 -13.14 9.17
CA ARG A 398 9.43 -14.02 9.17
C ARG A 398 10.66 -13.37 8.58
N ILE A 399 10.46 -12.36 7.72
CA ILE A 399 11.53 -11.60 7.09
C ILE A 399 11.28 -10.10 7.23
N GLN A 400 12.38 -9.36 7.22
CA GLN A 400 12.45 -7.91 7.11
C GLN A 400 13.14 -7.56 5.80
N VAL A 401 12.60 -6.62 5.05
CA VAL A 401 13.18 -6.17 3.78
C VAL A 401 13.74 -4.76 3.97
N TYR A 402 15.02 -4.60 3.70
CA TYR A 402 15.69 -3.31 3.66
C TYR A 402 15.80 -2.86 2.21
N SER A 403 15.22 -1.74 1.89
CA SER A 403 15.23 -1.19 0.54
C SER A 403 16.48 -0.34 0.27
N THR A 404 16.61 0.07 -0.99
CA THR A 404 17.62 1.07 -1.42
C THR A 404 17.14 2.50 -1.19
N VAL A 405 15.87 2.68 -0.85
CA VAL A 405 15.19 3.97 -0.70
C VAL A 405 15.78 4.74 0.47
N ASP A 406 15.97 6.02 0.27
CA ASP A 406 16.25 6.98 1.35
C ASP A 406 14.95 7.70 1.72
N ALA A 407 14.57 7.64 2.99
CA ALA A 407 13.33 8.21 3.48
C ALA A 407 13.22 9.73 3.26
N GLY A 408 14.34 10.45 3.37
CA GLY A 408 14.39 11.90 3.10
C GLY A 408 14.17 12.21 1.63
N VAL A 409 14.84 11.50 0.73
CA VAL A 409 14.66 11.66 -0.72
C VAL A 409 13.23 11.28 -1.13
N GLN A 410 12.66 10.24 -0.53
CA GLN A 410 11.27 9.83 -0.77
C GLN A 410 10.29 10.92 -0.35
N GLN A 411 10.50 11.53 0.81
CA GLN A 411 9.65 12.63 1.26
C GLN A 411 9.75 13.83 0.32
N ILE A 412 10.96 14.20 -0.10
CA ILE A 412 11.18 15.29 -1.05
C ILE A 412 10.45 15.01 -2.38
N ALA A 413 10.55 13.80 -2.92
CA ALA A 413 9.90 13.42 -4.16
C ALA A 413 8.36 13.51 -4.05
N ASN A 414 7.78 13.04 -2.94
CA ASN A 414 6.34 13.14 -2.68
C ASN A 414 5.87 14.59 -2.61
N GLU A 415 6.59 15.42 -1.86
CA GLU A 415 6.23 16.83 -1.67
C GLU A 415 6.42 17.65 -2.95
N ALA A 416 7.49 17.40 -3.70
CA ALA A 416 7.74 18.10 -4.97
C ALA A 416 6.67 17.74 -6.01
N LEU A 417 6.31 16.47 -6.12
CA LEU A 417 5.23 16.04 -7.00
C LEU A 417 3.91 16.73 -6.63
N GLU A 418 3.52 16.69 -5.37
CA GLU A 418 2.26 17.29 -4.91
C GLU A 418 2.23 18.80 -5.20
N ARG A 419 3.34 19.53 -4.93
CA ARG A 419 3.44 20.96 -5.28
C ARG A 419 3.33 21.21 -6.78
N GLY A 420 3.99 20.39 -7.60
CA GLY A 420 3.89 20.49 -9.07
C GLY A 420 2.46 20.28 -9.57
N LEU A 421 1.77 19.29 -9.03
CA LEU A 421 0.37 19.03 -9.36
C LEU A 421 -0.57 20.16 -8.91
N LEU A 422 -0.33 20.72 -7.72
CA LEU A 422 -1.09 21.90 -7.24
C LEU A 422 -0.85 23.13 -8.10
N LEU A 423 0.38 23.38 -8.55
CA LEU A 423 0.70 24.48 -9.49
C LEU A 423 -0.01 24.29 -10.83
N TYR A 424 -0.07 23.06 -11.33
CA TYR A 424 -0.85 22.75 -12.53
C TYR A 424 -2.34 23.03 -12.32
N GLU A 425 -2.92 22.59 -11.21
CA GLU A 425 -4.32 22.78 -10.87
C GLU A 425 -4.71 24.25 -10.68
N GLN A 426 -3.78 25.07 -10.20
CA GLN A 426 -4.00 26.53 -10.12
C GLN A 426 -4.18 27.15 -11.51
N ARG A 427 -3.50 26.61 -12.53
CA ARG A 427 -3.68 27.04 -13.92
C ARG A 427 -4.92 26.44 -14.58
N HIS A 428 -5.38 25.27 -14.08
CA HIS A 428 -6.46 24.45 -14.65
C HIS A 428 -7.47 24.01 -13.60
N ALA A 429 -8.34 24.92 -13.18
CA ALA A 429 -9.28 24.67 -12.06
C ALA A 429 -10.18 23.43 -12.24
N GLY A 430 -10.52 23.04 -13.47
CA GLY A 430 -11.30 21.83 -13.78
C GLY A 430 -10.53 20.51 -13.64
N ALA A 431 -9.23 20.55 -13.38
CA ALA A 431 -8.39 19.37 -13.22
C ALA A 431 -8.14 18.98 -11.76
N ARG A 432 -8.72 19.72 -10.82
CA ARG A 432 -8.48 19.56 -9.39
C ARG A 432 -8.75 18.13 -8.92
N GLY A 433 -7.74 17.48 -8.33
CA GLY A 433 -7.79 16.11 -7.84
C GLY A 433 -7.73 15.03 -8.92
N LEU A 434 -7.72 15.38 -10.21
CA LEU A 434 -7.77 14.44 -11.32
C LEU A 434 -6.40 14.23 -12.00
N VAL A 435 -5.58 15.29 -12.03
CA VAL A 435 -4.23 15.20 -12.61
C VAL A 435 -3.35 14.31 -11.72
N GLN A 436 -2.55 13.49 -12.37
CA GLN A 436 -1.62 12.55 -11.74
C GLN A 436 -0.19 12.83 -12.18
N GLY A 437 0.76 12.22 -11.48
CA GLY A 437 2.15 12.28 -11.84
C GLY A 437 2.93 11.12 -11.25
N ALA A 438 4.18 11.01 -11.61
CA ALA A 438 5.11 10.03 -11.08
C ALA A 438 6.52 10.63 -11.02
N VAL A 439 7.28 10.23 -10.01
CA VAL A 439 8.69 10.58 -9.82
C VAL A 439 9.47 9.35 -9.46
N VAL A 440 10.63 9.18 -10.07
CA VAL A 440 11.61 8.17 -9.67
C VAL A 440 12.99 8.79 -9.59
N VAL A 441 13.73 8.44 -8.55
CA VAL A 441 15.10 8.86 -8.31
C VAL A 441 15.99 7.63 -8.26
N LEU A 442 16.97 7.56 -9.18
CA LEU A 442 17.91 6.46 -9.28
C LEU A 442 19.31 6.91 -8.89
N ARG A 443 20.02 6.08 -8.18
CA ARG A 443 21.44 6.24 -7.94
C ARG A 443 22.22 5.77 -9.19
N ASN A 444 23.14 6.62 -9.68
CA ASN A 444 23.78 6.36 -10.96
C ASN A 444 24.65 5.12 -10.98
N ARG A 445 25.41 4.88 -9.92
CA ARG A 445 26.43 3.82 -9.88
C ARG A 445 25.88 2.39 -9.95
N ASP A 446 24.68 2.15 -9.42
CA ASP A 446 24.14 0.79 -9.22
C ASP A 446 22.65 0.66 -9.56
N ALA A 447 22.00 1.71 -10.03
CA ALA A 447 20.58 1.78 -10.31
C ALA A 447 19.67 1.51 -9.09
N GLY A 448 20.16 1.62 -7.86
CA GLY A 448 19.34 1.57 -6.66
C GLY A 448 18.30 2.67 -6.66
N ILE A 449 17.02 2.32 -6.43
CA ILE A 449 15.92 3.27 -6.36
C ILE A 449 16.01 4.01 -5.02
N LEU A 450 16.33 5.31 -5.06
CA LEU A 450 16.41 6.17 -3.87
C LEU A 450 15.04 6.71 -3.45
N ALA A 451 14.14 6.93 -4.41
CA ALA A 451 12.76 7.32 -4.18
C ALA A 451 11.88 6.89 -5.34
N GLU A 452 10.63 6.56 -5.03
CA GLU A 452 9.62 6.19 -6.03
C GLU A 452 8.25 6.69 -5.58
N THR A 453 7.67 7.61 -6.36
CA THR A 453 6.33 8.15 -6.14
C THR A 453 5.46 7.79 -7.34
N GLY A 454 4.59 6.81 -7.18
CA GLY A 454 3.79 6.24 -8.27
C GLY A 454 2.53 7.02 -8.61
N GLY A 455 2.19 8.04 -7.84
CA GLY A 455 1.01 8.86 -8.04
C GLY A 455 0.69 9.73 -6.84
N ARG A 456 -0.27 10.61 -7.05
CA ARG A 456 -0.84 11.44 -6.00
C ARG A 456 -1.77 10.59 -5.13
N GLN A 457 -1.69 10.70 -3.82
CA GLN A 457 -2.62 10.09 -2.85
C GLN A 457 -2.80 8.57 -3.00
N PHE A 458 -1.73 7.85 -3.25
CA PHE A 458 -1.77 6.41 -3.51
C PHE A 458 -2.55 5.60 -2.44
N TYR A 459 -2.62 6.07 -1.17
CA TYR A 459 -3.33 5.40 -0.08
C TYR A 459 -4.03 6.34 0.93
N LYS A 460 -4.28 7.60 0.56
CA LYS A 460 -4.68 8.60 1.56
C LYS A 460 -6.11 8.43 2.05
N ASP A 461 -6.98 7.82 1.27
CA ASP A 461 -8.33 7.47 1.71
C ASP A 461 -8.85 6.21 1.00
N ARG A 462 -9.62 5.38 1.72
CA ARG A 462 -10.26 4.18 1.18
C ARG A 462 -11.47 4.51 0.29
N SER A 463 -11.60 5.72 -0.20
CA SER A 463 -12.64 6.08 -1.16
C SER A 463 -12.28 5.52 -2.53
N SER A 464 -13.27 4.98 -3.22
CA SER A 464 -13.18 4.27 -4.49
C SER A 464 -12.68 5.11 -5.68
N GLU A 465 -12.22 6.32 -5.46
CA GLU A 465 -11.77 7.26 -6.50
C GLU A 465 -10.25 7.27 -6.72
N TYR A 466 -9.47 6.55 -5.91
CA TYR A 466 -8.02 6.54 -6.02
C TYR A 466 -7.51 5.31 -6.74
N SER A 467 -6.65 5.56 -7.72
CA SER A 467 -5.99 4.51 -8.50
C SER A 467 -4.82 3.93 -7.74
N ASP A 468 -4.83 2.62 -7.50
CA ASP A 468 -3.71 1.84 -6.94
C ASP A 468 -2.56 1.64 -7.96
N LEU A 469 -2.58 2.35 -9.07
CA LEU A 469 -1.62 2.21 -10.15
C LEU A 469 -0.26 2.83 -9.79
N ASN A 470 0.77 2.02 -9.70
CA ASN A 470 2.14 2.50 -9.69
C ASN A 470 2.55 2.96 -11.10
N ARG A 471 2.54 4.28 -11.32
CA ARG A 471 2.81 4.88 -12.64
C ARG A 471 4.29 4.90 -13.02
N VAL A 472 5.17 4.56 -12.09
CA VAL A 472 6.61 4.43 -12.37
C VAL A 472 6.90 3.14 -13.11
N THR A 473 6.34 2.02 -12.63
CA THR A 473 6.66 0.66 -13.11
C THR A 473 5.59 0.02 -13.98
N LYS A 474 4.30 0.38 -13.78
CA LYS A 474 3.15 -0.29 -14.42
C LYS A 474 2.42 0.53 -15.48
N SER A 475 2.77 1.81 -15.63
CA SER A 475 2.15 2.67 -16.64
C SER A 475 3.03 2.80 -17.88
N LEU A 476 2.62 2.19 -18.96
CA LEU A 476 3.24 2.35 -20.27
C LEU A 476 2.75 3.66 -20.89
N ARG A 477 3.68 4.57 -21.21
CA ARG A 477 3.37 5.88 -21.79
C ARG A 477 4.41 6.28 -22.84
N GLN A 478 3.97 7.08 -23.77
CA GLN A 478 4.84 7.64 -24.78
C GLN A 478 5.86 8.59 -24.15
N PRO A 479 7.18 8.38 -24.32
CA PRO A 479 8.21 9.29 -23.80
C PRO A 479 8.27 10.62 -24.56
N GLY A 480 7.67 10.72 -25.74
CA GLY A 480 7.77 11.89 -26.60
C GLY A 480 9.23 12.25 -26.91
N SER A 481 9.56 13.52 -26.91
CA SER A 481 10.91 14.02 -27.21
C SER A 481 11.99 13.54 -26.20
N ALA A 482 11.63 12.93 -25.07
CA ALA A 482 12.62 12.30 -24.21
C ALA A 482 13.24 11.02 -24.83
N MET A 483 12.73 10.53 -25.96
CA MET A 483 13.34 9.46 -26.75
C MET A 483 14.52 9.95 -27.62
N LYS A 484 14.57 11.23 -27.98
CA LYS A 484 15.56 11.78 -28.90
C LYS A 484 17.02 11.54 -28.52
N PRO A 485 17.45 11.65 -27.26
CA PRO A 485 18.83 11.35 -26.87
C PRO A 485 19.28 9.95 -27.28
N ILE A 486 18.37 8.97 -27.29
CA ILE A 486 18.68 7.60 -27.75
C ILE A 486 18.91 7.57 -29.27
N VAL A 487 18.16 8.38 -30.02
CA VAL A 487 18.37 8.55 -31.49
C VAL A 487 19.72 9.18 -31.78
N TYR A 488 20.06 10.24 -31.03
CA TYR A 488 21.35 10.92 -31.21
C TYR A 488 22.52 10.03 -30.79
N LEU A 489 22.39 9.29 -29.69
CA LEU A 489 23.41 8.32 -29.30
C LEU A 489 23.58 7.25 -30.38
N ALA A 490 22.48 6.73 -30.96
CA ALA A 490 22.57 5.78 -32.05
C ALA A 490 23.32 6.38 -33.27
N ALA A 491 23.12 7.65 -33.57
CA ALA A 491 23.85 8.32 -34.64
C ALA A 491 25.33 8.53 -34.30
N PHE A 492 25.67 8.90 -33.10
CA PHE A 492 27.07 9.06 -32.64
C PHE A 492 27.84 7.73 -32.65
N ARG A 493 27.17 6.62 -32.33
CA ARG A 493 27.78 5.28 -32.44
C ARG A 493 28.20 4.89 -33.86
N GLU A 494 27.56 5.44 -34.90
CA GLU A 494 27.97 5.21 -36.27
C GLU A 494 29.29 5.92 -36.64
N GLY A 495 29.77 6.87 -35.81
CA GLY A 495 31.00 7.62 -36.00
C GLY A 495 30.94 8.69 -37.10
N THR A 496 29.83 8.77 -37.84
CA THR A 496 29.64 9.74 -38.94
C THR A 496 29.02 11.06 -38.47
N PHE A 497 28.48 11.10 -37.29
CA PHE A 497 27.83 12.27 -36.70
C PHE A 497 28.50 12.70 -35.40
N ASN A 498 28.57 14.00 -35.19
CA ASN A 498 28.94 14.62 -33.90
C ASN A 498 28.10 15.86 -33.67
N LEU A 499 28.28 16.54 -32.53
CA LEU A 499 27.46 17.70 -32.14
C LEU A 499 27.62 18.91 -33.06
N ALA A 500 28.74 19.04 -33.78
CA ALA A 500 28.97 20.09 -34.72
C ALA A 500 28.45 19.76 -36.15
N THR A 501 28.05 18.52 -36.42
CA THR A 501 27.51 18.12 -37.74
C THR A 501 26.27 18.93 -38.03
N VAL A 502 26.31 19.65 -39.17
CA VAL A 502 25.20 20.47 -39.64
C VAL A 502 24.23 19.63 -40.45
N VAL A 503 22.96 19.71 -40.11
CA VAL A 503 21.88 18.89 -40.68
C VAL A 503 20.67 19.73 -41.06
N PRO A 504 19.82 19.28 -42.00
CA PRO A 504 18.64 20.03 -42.40
C PRO A 504 17.52 19.93 -41.37
N ASP A 505 17.06 21.05 -40.86
CA ASP A 505 15.77 21.20 -40.14
C ASP A 505 14.74 21.73 -41.15
N GLU A 506 14.13 20.82 -41.89
CA GLU A 506 13.21 21.12 -42.98
C GLU A 506 11.95 20.21 -42.88
N PRO A 507 10.84 20.61 -43.55
CA PRO A 507 9.65 19.78 -43.58
C PRO A 507 9.96 18.38 -44.12
N ILE A 508 9.65 17.36 -43.33
CA ILE A 508 9.89 15.95 -43.69
C ILE A 508 8.59 15.15 -43.52
N SER A 509 8.36 14.20 -44.43
CA SER A 509 7.19 13.34 -44.36
C SER A 509 7.58 11.89 -44.07
N VAL A 510 6.74 11.18 -43.39
CA VAL A 510 6.87 9.74 -43.10
C VAL A 510 5.67 8.97 -43.63
N ALA A 511 5.88 7.76 -44.11
CA ALA A 511 4.80 6.90 -44.59
C ALA A 511 3.87 6.50 -43.41
N ASN A 512 2.55 6.64 -43.58
CA ASN A 512 1.55 6.38 -42.57
C ASN A 512 0.86 5.02 -42.77
N GLY A 513 1.61 3.95 -42.96
CA GLY A 513 1.16 2.54 -42.91
C GLY A 513 0.16 2.06 -43.95
N ARG A 514 -0.58 2.89 -44.66
CA ARG A 514 -1.47 2.59 -45.80
C ARG A 514 -0.98 3.24 -47.07
N GLN A 515 -1.14 2.54 -48.15
CA GLN A 515 -0.74 3.01 -49.48
C GLN A 515 -1.10 4.49 -49.70
N GLN A 516 -0.10 5.33 -49.90
CA GLN A 516 -0.15 6.75 -50.26
C GLN A 516 -0.42 7.79 -49.19
N ASP A 517 -0.74 7.41 -47.92
CA ASP A 517 -0.85 8.43 -46.89
C ASP A 517 0.53 8.78 -46.33
N VAL A 518 0.91 10.03 -46.43
CA VAL A 518 2.11 10.59 -45.81
C VAL A 518 1.70 11.48 -44.63
N LYS A 519 2.42 11.37 -43.53
CA LYS A 519 2.26 12.28 -42.39
C LYS A 519 3.44 13.27 -42.41
N TRP A 520 3.14 14.55 -42.52
CA TRP A 520 4.10 15.61 -42.33
C TRP A 520 4.47 15.76 -40.85
N ILE A 521 5.76 15.91 -40.62
CA ILE A 521 6.31 16.15 -39.29
C ILE A 521 6.63 17.62 -39.16
N SER A 522 6.02 18.27 -38.17
CA SER A 522 6.31 19.65 -37.81
C SER A 522 7.14 19.69 -36.53
N ASN A 523 7.97 20.71 -36.39
CA ASN A 523 8.55 21.08 -35.12
C ASN A 523 7.46 21.58 -34.16
N TYR A 524 7.76 21.73 -32.88
CA TYR A 524 6.78 22.12 -31.84
C TYR A 524 6.24 23.54 -32.10
N ASP A 525 7.12 24.46 -32.52
CA ASP A 525 6.83 25.84 -32.85
C ASP A 525 6.23 26.03 -34.25
N GLY A 526 6.22 24.97 -35.04
CA GLY A 526 5.82 25.02 -36.45
C GLY A 526 6.86 25.61 -37.41
N GLU A 527 8.00 26.05 -36.90
CA GLU A 527 9.07 26.70 -37.65
C GLU A 527 10.19 25.73 -38.03
N PHE A 528 10.97 26.07 -39.05
CA PHE A 528 12.13 25.32 -39.51
C PHE A 528 13.30 26.27 -39.69
N GLU A 529 14.47 25.89 -39.19
CA GLU A 529 15.64 26.77 -39.17
C GLU A 529 16.64 26.50 -40.32
N GLY A 530 16.31 25.56 -41.18
CA GLY A 530 17.19 25.19 -42.28
C GLY A 530 18.40 24.36 -41.85
N MET A 531 19.60 24.76 -42.18
CA MET A 531 20.80 24.00 -41.82
C MET A 531 21.32 24.39 -40.44
N ILE A 532 21.21 23.46 -39.46
CA ILE A 532 21.60 23.70 -38.06
C ILE A 532 22.54 22.61 -37.53
N PRO A 533 23.41 22.92 -36.54
CA PRO A 533 24.22 21.94 -35.88
C PRO A 533 23.34 20.94 -35.05
N LEU A 534 23.77 19.68 -34.97
CA LEU A 534 23.06 18.68 -34.17
C LEU A 534 22.95 19.09 -32.70
N ARG A 535 23.89 19.87 -32.17
CA ARG A 535 23.84 20.44 -30.82
C ARG A 535 22.59 21.29 -30.60
N MET A 536 22.31 22.21 -31.57
CA MET A 536 21.12 23.06 -31.53
C MET A 536 19.85 22.23 -31.69
N ALA A 537 19.83 21.35 -32.70
CA ALA A 537 18.68 20.50 -32.96
C ALA A 537 18.28 19.64 -31.75
N LEU A 538 19.25 19.15 -30.96
CA LEU A 538 18.96 18.42 -29.68
C LEU A 538 18.49 19.38 -28.59
N ALA A 539 19.14 20.54 -28.44
CA ALA A 539 18.81 21.53 -27.42
C ALA A 539 17.37 22.04 -27.58
N GLU A 540 16.98 22.39 -28.77
CA GLU A 540 15.65 22.90 -29.13
C GLU A 540 14.63 21.82 -29.42
N SER A 541 15.12 20.57 -29.43
CA SER A 541 14.21 19.42 -29.57
C SER A 541 13.53 19.31 -30.93
N ARG A 542 14.26 19.61 -32.05
CA ARG A 542 13.70 19.60 -33.39
C ARG A 542 13.23 18.21 -33.82
N ASN A 543 11.97 18.10 -34.22
CA ASN A 543 11.34 16.84 -34.62
C ASN A 543 11.82 16.38 -36.01
N ALA A 544 11.89 17.30 -36.94
CA ALA A 544 12.30 17.01 -38.31
C ALA A 544 13.69 16.40 -38.33
N VAL A 545 14.62 16.96 -37.56
CA VAL A 545 16.01 16.47 -37.47
C VAL A 545 16.07 15.05 -36.88
N ALA A 546 15.30 14.76 -35.81
CA ALA A 546 15.27 13.41 -35.21
C ALA A 546 14.77 12.35 -36.20
N ILE A 547 13.77 12.69 -37.02
CA ILE A 547 13.26 11.82 -38.08
C ILE A 547 14.29 11.68 -39.20
N TRP A 548 14.92 12.78 -39.59
CA TRP A 548 15.96 12.77 -40.61
C TRP A 548 17.13 11.86 -40.20
N ILE A 549 17.68 12.03 -38.99
CA ILE A 549 18.72 11.17 -38.44
C ILE A 549 18.31 9.71 -38.51
N THR A 550 17.10 9.39 -38.02
CA THR A 550 16.57 8.00 -37.99
C THR A 550 16.52 7.43 -39.42
N GLY A 551 16.22 8.24 -40.37
CA GLY A 551 16.25 7.84 -41.78
C GLY A 551 17.65 7.54 -42.29
N GLN A 552 18.68 8.22 -41.79
CA GLN A 552 20.08 7.98 -42.20
C GLN A 552 20.66 6.71 -41.59
N ILE A 553 20.42 6.52 -40.26
CA ILE A 553 21.02 5.41 -39.51
C ILE A 553 20.13 4.14 -39.49
N GLY A 554 18.87 4.25 -39.85
CA GLY A 554 17.88 3.18 -39.75
C GLY A 554 17.25 3.03 -38.36
N VAL A 555 15.97 2.62 -38.32
CA VAL A 555 15.20 2.44 -37.07
C VAL A 555 15.80 1.33 -36.21
N SER A 556 16.35 0.25 -36.81
CA SER A 556 16.97 -0.87 -36.09
C SER A 556 18.06 -0.38 -35.12
N ASN A 557 18.93 0.50 -35.57
CA ASN A 557 20.03 1.03 -34.76
C ASN A 557 19.53 1.85 -33.55
N VAL A 558 18.41 2.56 -33.72
CA VAL A 558 17.74 3.26 -32.63
C VAL A 558 17.17 2.25 -31.60
N LEU A 559 16.50 1.18 -32.06
CA LEU A 559 15.94 0.15 -31.20
C LEU A 559 17.02 -0.63 -30.45
N ASP A 560 18.13 -0.97 -31.12
CA ASP A 560 19.24 -1.68 -30.51
C ASP A 560 19.97 -0.80 -29.48
N THR A 561 20.09 0.49 -29.76
CA THR A 561 20.62 1.46 -28.78
C THR A 561 19.69 1.58 -27.58
N ALA A 562 18.38 1.62 -27.78
CA ALA A 562 17.43 1.65 -26.68
C ALA A 562 17.55 0.41 -25.75
N ARG A 563 17.70 -0.78 -26.35
CA ARG A 563 17.94 -2.03 -25.60
C ARG A 563 19.27 -2.01 -24.86
N SER A 564 20.33 -1.51 -25.47
CA SER A 564 21.65 -1.38 -24.83
C SER A 564 21.67 -0.41 -23.65
N LEU A 565 20.66 0.47 -23.57
CA LEU A 565 20.44 1.38 -22.44
C LEU A 565 19.51 0.81 -21.38
N GLY A 566 18.98 -0.42 -21.56
CA GLY A 566 18.16 -1.11 -20.59
C GLY A 566 16.65 -0.97 -20.79
N ILE A 567 16.17 -0.46 -21.92
CA ILE A 567 14.74 -0.47 -22.27
C ILE A 567 14.36 -1.89 -22.71
N GLN A 568 13.52 -2.55 -21.95
CA GLN A 568 13.08 -3.93 -22.19
C GLN A 568 11.71 -4.01 -22.86
N THR A 569 10.87 -2.99 -22.65
CA THR A 569 9.55 -2.91 -23.29
C THR A 569 9.74 -2.93 -24.82
N PRO A 570 9.02 -3.81 -25.56
CA PRO A 570 9.15 -3.91 -27.00
C PRO A 570 8.77 -2.61 -27.70
N LEU A 571 9.74 -1.98 -28.35
CA LEU A 571 9.51 -0.78 -29.16
C LEU A 571 9.08 -1.15 -30.58
N ARG A 572 8.16 -0.37 -31.14
CA ARG A 572 7.64 -0.59 -32.50
C ARG A 572 8.67 -0.14 -33.55
N PRO A 573 8.91 -0.92 -34.60
CA PRO A 573 9.91 -0.60 -35.61
C PRO A 573 9.41 0.46 -36.64
N TYR A 574 8.88 1.56 -36.09
CA TYR A 574 8.45 2.70 -36.93
C TYR A 574 9.39 3.88 -36.75
N VAL A 575 9.58 4.66 -37.81
CA VAL A 575 10.40 5.89 -37.76
C VAL A 575 9.90 6.85 -36.68
N THR A 576 8.58 6.90 -36.45
CA THR A 576 7.99 7.74 -35.43
C THR A 576 8.36 7.31 -33.99
N THR A 577 8.94 6.11 -33.80
CA THR A 577 9.50 5.70 -32.47
C THR A 577 10.66 6.63 -32.09
N ALA A 578 11.37 7.24 -33.05
CA ALA A 578 12.35 8.29 -32.79
C ALA A 578 11.77 9.53 -32.07
N LEU A 579 10.49 9.80 -32.25
CA LEU A 579 9.74 10.86 -31.53
C LEU A 579 9.02 10.35 -30.28
N GLY A 580 9.33 9.14 -29.85
CA GLY A 580 8.73 8.53 -28.67
C GLY A 580 7.28 8.10 -28.86
N ALA A 581 6.88 7.67 -30.07
CA ALA A 581 5.55 7.11 -30.32
C ALA A 581 5.34 5.70 -29.73
N SER A 582 6.41 4.98 -29.39
CA SER A 582 6.36 3.72 -28.66
C SER A 582 6.34 3.98 -27.15
N GLU A 583 5.55 3.21 -26.45
CA GLU A 583 5.33 3.38 -25.00
C GLU A 583 6.43 2.67 -24.20
N VAL A 584 6.86 3.29 -23.11
CA VAL A 584 7.81 2.72 -22.12
C VAL A 584 7.35 3.06 -20.71
N THR A 585 7.89 2.38 -19.70
CA THR A 585 7.69 2.77 -18.30
C THR A 585 8.59 3.97 -17.94
N LEU A 586 8.18 4.73 -16.93
CA LEU A 586 9.02 5.84 -16.45
C LEU A 586 10.34 5.31 -15.86
N LEU A 587 10.33 4.13 -15.24
CA LEU A 587 11.52 3.49 -14.70
C LEU A 587 12.54 3.12 -15.79
N GLU A 588 12.09 2.52 -16.88
CA GLU A 588 12.95 2.20 -18.02
C GLU A 588 13.57 3.44 -18.64
N LEU A 589 12.77 4.48 -18.82
CA LEU A 589 13.26 5.76 -19.35
C LEU A 589 14.29 6.39 -18.40
N ALA A 590 14.02 6.42 -17.09
CA ALA A 590 14.96 6.90 -16.08
C ALA A 590 16.27 6.10 -16.11
N ASN A 591 16.18 4.77 -16.22
CA ASN A 591 17.35 3.90 -16.26
C ASN A 591 18.18 4.11 -17.53
N ALA A 592 17.56 4.36 -18.67
CA ALA A 592 18.28 4.68 -19.90
C ALA A 592 19.10 5.97 -19.75
N TYR A 593 18.53 7.01 -19.14
CA TYR A 593 19.28 8.26 -18.86
C TYR A 593 20.35 8.07 -17.79
N ARG A 594 20.07 7.28 -16.77
CA ARG A 594 21.07 6.91 -15.76
C ARG A 594 22.26 6.16 -16.41
N THR A 595 21.95 5.23 -17.31
CA THR A 595 22.97 4.48 -18.07
C THR A 595 23.81 5.41 -18.93
N ILE A 596 23.22 6.39 -19.61
CA ILE A 596 23.96 7.43 -20.31
C ILE A 596 24.82 8.24 -19.34
N ALA A 597 24.28 8.64 -18.19
CA ALA A 597 24.98 9.49 -17.23
C ALA A 597 26.19 8.80 -16.59
N SER A 598 26.09 7.51 -16.29
CA SER A 598 27.10 6.74 -15.56
C SER A 598 28.04 5.94 -16.44
N GLY A 599 27.64 5.60 -17.68
CA GLY A 599 28.34 4.63 -18.52
C GLY A 599 28.23 3.18 -18.03
N ILE A 600 27.33 2.90 -17.08
CA ILE A 600 27.19 1.57 -16.46
C ILE A 600 25.79 1.04 -16.75
N LEU A 601 25.67 -0.11 -17.38
CA LEU A 601 24.42 -0.81 -17.56
C LEU A 601 24.12 -1.71 -16.34
N THR A 602 23.00 -1.48 -15.70
CA THR A 602 22.47 -2.36 -14.65
C THR A 602 20.97 -2.17 -14.52
N GLN A 603 20.28 -3.16 -13.98
CA GLN A 603 18.84 -3.11 -13.80
C GLN A 603 18.47 -2.38 -12.51
N PRO A 604 17.46 -1.51 -12.52
CA PRO A 604 16.94 -0.89 -11.33
C PRO A 604 16.46 -1.92 -10.31
N TYR A 605 16.65 -1.61 -9.03
CA TYR A 605 16.23 -2.48 -7.93
C TYR A 605 15.86 -1.68 -6.69
N VAL A 606 15.02 -2.32 -5.86
CA VAL A 606 14.55 -1.71 -4.63
C VAL A 606 14.94 -2.51 -3.39
N ILE A 607 15.16 -3.82 -3.48
CA ILE A 607 15.54 -4.64 -2.34
C ILE A 607 17.07 -4.66 -2.20
N ARG A 608 17.58 -4.06 -1.12
CA ARG A 608 19.02 -4.08 -0.78
C ARG A 608 19.43 -5.34 -0.03
N LYS A 609 18.64 -5.72 0.98
CA LYS A 609 18.87 -6.93 1.77
C LYS A 609 17.60 -7.45 2.41
N ILE A 610 17.57 -8.74 2.66
CA ILE A 610 16.49 -9.41 3.39
C ILE A 610 17.08 -10.04 4.64
N VAL A 611 16.49 -9.79 5.80
CA VAL A 611 16.91 -10.33 7.09
C VAL A 611 15.85 -11.34 7.57
N ARG A 612 16.30 -12.53 7.94
CA ARG A 612 15.47 -13.60 8.52
C ARG A 612 15.92 -13.85 9.95
N ASN A 613 14.96 -13.93 10.90
CA ASN A 613 15.22 -14.33 12.30
C ASN A 613 16.43 -13.64 12.95
N SER A 614 16.46 -12.31 12.94
CA SER A 614 17.44 -11.45 13.63
C SER A 614 18.94 -11.62 13.26
N ASN A 615 19.39 -12.75 12.70
CA ASN A 615 20.82 -13.07 12.51
C ASN A 615 21.19 -13.53 11.10
N GLU A 616 20.29 -13.96 10.24
CA GLU A 616 20.63 -14.33 8.86
C GLU A 616 20.38 -13.15 7.93
N VAL A 617 21.47 -12.53 7.50
CA VAL A 617 21.44 -11.57 6.40
C VAL A 617 21.54 -12.36 5.12
N MET A 618 20.44 -12.51 4.40
CA MET A 618 20.51 -12.86 2.99
C MET A 618 20.99 -11.59 2.27
N ALA A 619 22.31 -11.54 2.04
CA ALA A 619 22.93 -10.42 1.36
C ALA A 619 22.40 -10.30 -0.06
N ASP A 620 22.36 -9.06 -0.51
CA ASP A 620 22.25 -8.74 -1.92
C ASP A 620 23.33 -9.51 -2.68
N SER A 621 22.92 -10.52 -3.45
CA SER A 621 23.77 -11.10 -4.46
C SER A 621 23.96 -9.99 -5.48
N GLY A 622 25.20 -9.44 -5.53
CA GLY A 622 25.55 -8.29 -6.33
C GLY A 622 24.93 -8.37 -7.72
N ARG A 623 24.19 -7.33 -8.06
CA ARG A 623 23.57 -7.26 -9.38
C ARG A 623 24.65 -7.16 -10.43
N GLU A 624 24.49 -7.89 -11.50
CA GLU A 624 25.36 -7.77 -12.65
C GLU A 624 25.34 -6.33 -13.15
N SER A 625 26.47 -5.67 -13.06
CA SER A 625 26.72 -4.38 -13.66
C SER A 625 27.84 -4.53 -14.68
N SER A 626 27.63 -3.97 -15.85
CA SER A 626 28.63 -3.97 -16.92
C SER A 626 28.82 -2.56 -17.46
N PRO A 627 29.99 -2.22 -17.97
CA PRO A 627 30.14 -1.04 -18.80
C PRO A 627 29.13 -1.11 -19.96
N ILE A 628 28.56 0.04 -20.32
CA ILE A 628 27.68 0.10 -21.48
C ILE A 628 28.47 -0.29 -22.74
N ALA A 629 27.85 -1.07 -23.61
CA ALA A 629 28.43 -1.42 -24.91
C ALA A 629 28.31 -0.26 -25.91
N VAL A 630 28.86 0.88 -25.55
CA VAL A 630 28.89 2.11 -26.37
C VAL A 630 30.30 2.66 -26.29
N ASP A 631 30.80 3.13 -27.43
CA ASP A 631 32.09 3.82 -27.51
C ASP A 631 32.12 5.05 -26.56
N SER A 632 33.30 5.30 -25.94
CA SER A 632 33.47 6.40 -24.99
C SER A 632 33.20 7.77 -25.59
N ASP A 633 33.54 7.94 -26.86
CA ASP A 633 33.37 9.22 -27.57
C ASP A 633 31.89 9.48 -27.87
N ALA A 634 31.16 8.45 -28.34
CA ALA A 634 29.73 8.55 -28.56
C ALA A 634 28.98 8.83 -27.22
N LEU A 635 29.43 8.22 -26.13
CA LEU A 635 28.88 8.46 -24.80
C LEU A 635 29.17 9.90 -24.31
N SER A 636 30.38 10.38 -24.49
CA SER A 636 30.77 11.76 -24.17
C SER A 636 29.96 12.77 -24.97
N LEU A 637 29.81 12.54 -26.30
CA LEU A 637 29.02 13.40 -27.18
C LEU A 637 27.55 13.53 -26.72
N ILE A 638 26.90 12.41 -26.35
CA ILE A 638 25.50 12.50 -25.89
C ILE A 638 25.37 13.14 -24.52
N GLN A 639 26.34 12.94 -23.62
CA GLN A 639 26.37 13.61 -22.32
C GLN A 639 26.53 15.13 -22.50
N GLU A 640 27.46 15.55 -23.36
CA GLU A 640 27.67 16.95 -23.73
C GLU A 640 26.42 17.54 -24.39
N GLY A 641 25.82 16.83 -25.34
CA GLY A 641 24.58 17.25 -26.00
C GLY A 641 23.43 17.44 -25.02
N LEU A 642 23.24 16.51 -24.06
CA LEU A 642 22.23 16.65 -23.03
C LEU A 642 22.54 17.78 -22.02
N ARG A 643 23.81 18.05 -21.74
CA ARG A 643 24.23 19.23 -20.97
C ARG A 643 23.93 20.51 -21.75
N SER A 644 24.14 20.54 -23.07
CA SER A 644 23.82 21.66 -23.95
C SER A 644 22.32 22.00 -23.95
N VAL A 645 21.41 21.03 -23.78
CA VAL A 645 19.96 21.28 -23.63
C VAL A 645 19.67 22.22 -22.45
N VAL A 646 20.52 22.19 -21.43
CA VAL A 646 20.40 23.04 -20.23
C VAL A 646 21.13 24.37 -20.45
N ARG A 647 22.33 24.34 -21.04
CA ARG A 647 23.22 25.51 -21.12
C ARG A 647 22.83 26.50 -22.23
N ILE A 648 22.30 26.00 -23.33
CA ILE A 648 21.94 26.85 -24.47
C ILE A 648 20.69 27.68 -24.15
N PRO A 649 20.66 29.01 -24.42
CA PRO A 649 19.54 29.88 -24.07
C PRO A 649 18.18 29.46 -24.67
N THR A 650 18.19 28.96 -25.91
CA THR A 650 16.99 28.43 -26.60
C THR A 650 16.67 26.99 -26.22
N GLY A 651 17.53 26.35 -25.43
CA GLY A 651 17.36 24.96 -24.97
C GLY A 651 16.11 24.76 -24.12
N THR A 652 15.40 23.68 -24.38
CA THR A 652 14.11 23.36 -23.71
C THR A 652 14.20 23.19 -22.21
N ALA A 653 15.41 23.09 -21.64
CA ALA A 653 15.64 22.99 -20.19
C ALA A 653 16.51 24.15 -19.64
N HIS A 654 16.68 25.23 -20.37
CA HIS A 654 17.51 26.34 -19.96
C HIS A 654 17.12 26.99 -18.63
N ALA A 655 15.88 26.87 -18.21
CA ALA A 655 15.43 27.33 -16.89
C ALA A 655 16.20 26.70 -15.70
N LEU A 656 16.95 25.62 -15.95
CA LEU A 656 17.86 25.03 -14.96
C LEU A 656 19.27 25.68 -14.94
N ASP A 657 19.61 26.49 -15.93
CA ASP A 657 20.86 27.26 -15.96
C ASP A 657 20.64 28.63 -15.31
N SER A 658 20.49 28.64 -13.99
CA SER A 658 20.14 29.84 -13.25
C SER A 658 20.86 29.90 -11.90
N PRO A 659 21.15 31.09 -11.38
CA PRO A 659 21.78 31.23 -10.03
C PRO A 659 21.01 30.52 -8.91
N GLY A 660 19.69 30.40 -9.05
CA GLY A 660 18.84 29.68 -8.10
C GLY A 660 18.86 28.15 -8.22
N PHE A 661 19.69 27.60 -9.12
CA PHE A 661 19.88 26.16 -9.29
C PHE A 661 21.36 25.85 -9.57
N PRO A 662 22.20 25.76 -8.54
CA PRO A 662 23.65 25.64 -8.68
C PRO A 662 24.12 24.22 -9.04
N ILE A 663 23.22 23.31 -9.34
CA ILE A 663 23.54 21.91 -9.63
C ILE A 663 23.70 21.74 -11.13
N ALA A 664 24.90 21.32 -11.56
CA ALA A 664 25.12 20.99 -12.96
C ALA A 664 24.39 19.69 -13.32
N VAL A 665 23.47 19.80 -14.29
CA VAL A 665 22.67 18.67 -14.77
C VAL A 665 22.64 18.63 -16.30
N MET A 666 22.41 17.44 -16.80
CA MET A 666 22.04 17.16 -18.19
C MET A 666 20.63 16.58 -18.22
N GLY A 667 19.87 16.79 -19.28
CA GLY A 667 18.53 16.24 -19.32
C GLY A 667 17.75 16.63 -20.58
N LYS A 668 16.53 16.12 -20.66
CA LYS A 668 15.64 16.36 -21.79
C LYS A 668 14.19 16.44 -21.35
N THR A 669 13.49 17.40 -21.91
CA THR A 669 12.03 17.50 -21.83
C THR A 669 11.37 16.48 -22.75
N GLY A 670 10.25 15.94 -22.30
CA GLY A 670 9.33 15.15 -23.10
C GLY A 670 7.95 15.80 -23.10
N THR A 671 7.37 15.95 -24.28
CA THR A 671 5.98 16.39 -24.44
C THR A 671 5.36 15.49 -25.48
N THR A 672 4.25 14.86 -25.15
CA THR A 672 3.57 13.98 -26.10
C THR A 672 2.60 14.78 -26.98
N ASN A 673 2.22 14.16 -28.09
CA ASN A 673 1.22 14.75 -28.98
C ASN A 673 -0.04 15.17 -28.23
N GLN A 674 -0.57 16.34 -28.55
CA GLN A 674 -1.75 16.92 -27.91
C GLN A 674 -1.58 17.20 -26.41
N TYR A 675 -0.34 17.36 -25.94
CA TYR A 675 -0.04 17.66 -24.52
C TYR A 675 -0.67 16.66 -23.52
N ARG A 676 -0.64 15.36 -23.83
CA ARG A 676 -1.24 14.34 -22.95
C ARG A 676 -0.38 14.01 -21.74
N ASP A 677 0.93 13.98 -21.94
CA ASP A 677 1.92 13.78 -20.92
C ASP A 677 3.04 14.82 -21.04
N ALA A 678 3.44 15.37 -19.90
CA ALA A 678 4.59 16.23 -19.72
C ALA A 678 5.65 15.47 -18.92
N LEU A 679 6.87 15.37 -19.49
CA LEU A 679 7.97 14.62 -18.89
C LEU A 679 9.22 15.50 -18.79
N PHE A 680 10.02 15.21 -17.77
CA PHE A 680 11.41 15.64 -17.71
C PHE A 680 12.28 14.52 -17.15
N VAL A 681 13.37 14.20 -17.82
CA VAL A 681 14.38 13.26 -17.31
C VAL A 681 15.73 13.93 -17.33
N GLY A 682 16.39 13.92 -16.20
CA GLY A 682 17.71 14.52 -16.07
C GLY A 682 18.59 13.84 -15.04
N SER A 683 19.86 14.06 -15.16
CA SER A 683 20.89 13.46 -14.31
C SER A 683 22.02 14.44 -14.01
N THR A 684 22.65 14.25 -12.87
CA THR A 684 24.02 14.76 -12.66
C THR A 684 25.01 13.82 -13.31
N TYR A 685 26.23 14.28 -13.52
CA TYR A 685 27.27 13.55 -14.26
C TYR A 685 27.83 12.36 -13.47
N GLY A 686 28.09 11.26 -14.16
CA GLY A 686 28.90 10.15 -13.68
C GLY A 686 28.24 9.23 -12.64
N PRO A 687 28.97 8.21 -12.18
CA PRO A 687 28.44 7.20 -11.25
C PRO A 687 28.05 7.73 -9.87
N GLU A 688 28.71 8.80 -9.39
CA GLU A 688 28.42 9.39 -8.07
C GLU A 688 27.19 10.31 -8.07
N GLY A 689 26.54 10.45 -9.22
CA GLY A 689 25.34 11.26 -9.38
C GLY A 689 24.05 10.51 -9.12
N ILE A 690 22.94 11.24 -9.38
CA ILE A 690 21.59 10.70 -9.39
C ILE A 690 20.85 11.07 -10.67
N THR A 691 19.91 10.25 -11.05
CA THR A 691 18.99 10.48 -12.16
C THR A 691 17.58 10.63 -11.63
N VAL A 692 16.87 11.66 -12.05
CA VAL A 692 15.47 11.91 -11.70
C VAL A 692 14.62 11.94 -12.96
N ALA A 693 13.52 11.18 -12.95
CA ALA A 693 12.51 11.25 -13.99
C ALA A 693 11.16 11.64 -13.39
N VAL A 694 10.52 12.57 -14.07
CA VAL A 694 9.20 13.11 -13.67
C VAL A 694 8.25 12.99 -14.84
N ARG A 695 7.03 12.55 -14.56
CA ARG A 695 5.91 12.57 -15.50
C ARG A 695 4.69 13.20 -14.85
N ILE A 696 3.97 14.05 -15.60
CA ILE A 696 2.66 14.58 -15.23
C ILE A 696 1.69 14.29 -16.38
N GLY A 697 0.49 13.82 -16.08
CA GLY A 697 -0.53 13.47 -17.05
C GLY A 697 -1.78 12.91 -16.39
N PHE A 698 -2.82 12.70 -17.17
CA PHE A 698 -4.03 12.05 -16.71
C PHE A 698 -4.01 10.55 -16.98
N ASP A 699 -4.69 9.77 -16.15
CA ASP A 699 -4.79 8.32 -16.33
C ASP A 699 -5.63 7.93 -17.55
N ASP A 700 -6.65 8.72 -17.87
CA ASP A 700 -7.51 8.56 -19.04
C ASP A 700 -6.89 9.09 -20.34
N ASN A 701 -5.62 9.51 -20.31
CA ASN A 701 -4.85 9.96 -21.46
C ASN A 701 -5.41 11.21 -22.16
N ARG A 702 -6.24 12.03 -21.50
CA ARG A 702 -6.68 13.32 -22.02
C ARG A 702 -5.55 14.35 -22.00
N SER A 703 -5.71 15.43 -22.76
CA SER A 703 -4.76 16.54 -22.82
C SER A 703 -4.63 17.27 -21.49
N LEU A 704 -3.42 17.68 -21.14
CA LEU A 704 -3.13 18.60 -20.05
C LEU A 704 -3.57 20.04 -20.36
N GLY A 705 -3.75 20.38 -21.62
CA GLY A 705 -4.03 21.72 -22.10
C GLY A 705 -2.90 22.27 -22.98
N LEU A 706 -3.23 23.33 -23.69
CA LEU A 706 -2.23 24.02 -24.57
C LEU A 706 -1.05 24.49 -23.71
N ASP A 707 0.14 24.35 -24.26
CA ASP A 707 1.43 24.77 -23.69
C ASP A 707 1.82 24.10 -22.35
N GLU A 708 1.11 23.07 -21.89
CA GLU A 708 1.52 22.27 -20.75
C GLU A 708 2.60 21.25 -21.17
N THR A 709 3.79 21.78 -21.42
CA THR A 709 4.97 21.03 -21.85
C THR A 709 5.73 20.39 -20.68
N GLY A 710 6.69 19.53 -20.99
CA GLY A 710 7.64 19.00 -20.01
C GLY A 710 8.39 20.09 -19.24
N ALA A 711 8.76 21.18 -19.93
CA ALA A 711 9.40 22.33 -19.29
C ALA A 711 8.49 23.06 -18.30
N ARG A 712 7.19 23.16 -18.60
CA ARG A 712 6.23 23.90 -17.77
C ARG A 712 5.69 23.09 -16.59
N ALA A 713 5.42 21.81 -16.81
CA ALA A 713 4.76 20.98 -15.78
C ALA A 713 5.75 20.08 -15.03
N ALA A 714 6.66 19.36 -15.70
CA ALA A 714 7.51 18.35 -15.08
C ALA A 714 8.86 18.90 -14.58
N LEU A 715 9.47 19.82 -15.31
CA LEU A 715 10.79 20.39 -14.96
C LEU A 715 10.80 21.08 -13.58
N PRO A 716 9.77 21.83 -13.13
CA PRO A 716 9.76 22.41 -11.79
C PRO A 716 9.81 21.36 -10.67
N VAL A 717 9.17 20.21 -10.87
CA VAL A 717 9.22 19.08 -9.92
C VAL A 717 10.62 18.49 -9.86
N PHE A 718 11.22 18.23 -11.04
CA PHE A 718 12.61 17.79 -11.15
C PHE A 718 13.57 18.73 -10.43
N ARG A 719 13.46 20.04 -10.73
CA ARG A 719 14.29 21.08 -10.12
C ARG A 719 14.23 21.04 -8.59
N GLU A 720 13.05 20.92 -8.04
CA GLU A 720 12.86 20.88 -6.59
C GLU A 720 13.45 19.63 -5.97
N VAL A 721 13.24 18.45 -6.57
CA VAL A 721 13.81 17.18 -6.09
C VAL A 721 15.32 17.26 -6.07
N MET A 722 15.93 17.69 -7.17
CA MET A 722 17.38 17.79 -7.28
C MET A 722 17.97 18.79 -6.27
N LEU A 723 17.38 19.97 -6.20
CA LEU A 723 17.86 21.02 -5.31
C LEU A 723 17.84 20.58 -3.85
N LYS A 724 16.71 20.09 -3.37
CA LYS A 724 16.57 19.66 -1.97
C LYS A 724 17.41 18.45 -1.63
N ALA A 725 17.47 17.43 -2.52
CA ALA A 725 18.24 16.23 -2.27
C ALA A 725 19.75 16.53 -2.06
N TYR A 726 20.29 17.49 -2.81
CA TYR A 726 21.68 17.91 -2.66
C TYR A 726 21.89 18.94 -1.53
N ASP A 727 20.98 19.90 -1.34
CA ASP A 727 21.06 20.88 -0.25
C ASP A 727 21.01 20.21 1.14
N GLU A 728 20.13 19.21 1.29
CA GLU A 728 20.02 18.41 2.51
C GLU A 728 21.10 17.32 2.62
N LYS A 729 22.00 17.21 1.63
CA LYS A 729 23.12 16.25 1.56
C LYS A 729 22.71 14.77 1.62
N LEU A 730 21.48 14.44 1.22
CA LEU A 730 20.97 13.07 1.24
C LEU A 730 21.61 12.18 0.18
N VAL A 731 22.10 12.78 -0.90
CA VAL A 731 22.71 12.07 -2.05
C VAL A 731 24.19 12.42 -2.26
N GLY A 732 24.83 12.97 -1.25
CA GLY A 732 26.23 13.36 -1.30
C GLY A 732 26.45 14.76 -1.89
N ARG A 733 27.59 14.94 -2.60
CA ARG A 733 27.91 16.21 -3.28
C ARG A 733 27.54 16.09 -4.76
N ALA A 734 27.01 17.17 -5.33
CA ALA A 734 26.75 17.21 -6.77
C ALA A 734 28.05 17.07 -7.57
N PRO A 735 28.14 16.06 -8.46
CA PRO A 735 29.29 15.90 -9.32
C PRO A 735 29.37 17.06 -10.33
N ARG A 736 30.60 17.37 -10.75
CA ARG A 736 30.86 18.34 -11.82
C ARG A 736 31.01 17.61 -13.14
N PHE A 737 30.64 18.26 -14.22
CA PHE A 737 30.97 17.80 -15.55
C PHE A 737 32.47 17.97 -15.83
N PRO A 738 33.06 17.17 -16.74
CA PRO A 738 34.43 17.37 -17.18
C PRO A 738 34.64 18.80 -17.69
N ALA A 739 35.76 19.41 -17.31
CA ALA A 739 36.07 20.79 -17.66
C ALA A 739 36.12 21.01 -19.22
N GLU A 740 36.62 20.01 -19.94
CA GLU A 740 36.66 20.02 -21.40
C GLU A 740 35.26 20.06 -22.01
N MET A 741 34.31 19.29 -21.46
CA MET A 741 32.91 19.32 -21.94
C MET A 741 32.26 20.69 -21.73
N GLU A 742 32.43 21.29 -20.54
CA GLU A 742 31.91 22.65 -20.29
C GLU A 742 32.61 23.70 -21.18
N GLN A 743 33.89 23.56 -21.44
CA GLN A 743 34.65 24.44 -22.34
C GLN A 743 34.11 24.36 -23.77
N HIS A 744 33.85 23.18 -24.33
CA HIS A 744 33.27 23.03 -25.66
C HIS A 744 31.90 23.71 -25.78
N ILE A 745 31.10 23.65 -24.73
CA ILE A 745 29.79 24.31 -24.69
C ILE A 745 29.99 25.83 -24.64
N ASP A 746 30.90 26.33 -23.80
CA ASP A 746 31.20 27.75 -23.67
C ASP A 746 31.76 28.37 -24.98
N GLU A 747 32.61 27.64 -25.66
CA GLU A 747 33.14 28.04 -27.00
C GLU A 747 32.00 28.13 -28.00
N PHE A 748 31.13 27.12 -28.08
CA PHE A 748 29.95 27.13 -28.96
C PHE A 748 29.01 28.31 -28.66
N LEU A 749 28.77 28.62 -27.37
CA LEU A 749 27.93 29.77 -27.00
C LEU A 749 28.54 31.12 -27.39
N LYS A 750 29.86 31.24 -27.36
CA LYS A 750 30.56 32.47 -27.84
C LYS A 750 30.40 32.64 -29.33
N ASP A 751 30.55 31.57 -30.10
CA ASP A 751 30.39 31.61 -31.55
C ASP A 751 28.97 32.02 -31.96
N CYS A 752 27.94 31.48 -31.28
CA CYS A 752 26.56 31.89 -31.53
C CYS A 752 26.31 33.40 -31.25
N VAL A 753 26.91 33.96 -30.20
CA VAL A 753 26.77 35.40 -29.89
C VAL A 753 27.46 36.29 -30.92
N THR A 754 28.60 35.84 -31.45
CA THR A 754 29.33 36.58 -32.51
C THR A 754 28.58 36.56 -33.82
N ASP A 755 27.95 35.45 -34.19
CA ASP A 755 27.13 35.34 -35.41
C ASP A 755 25.86 36.17 -35.33
N ASP A 756 25.16 36.20 -34.20
CA ASP A 756 24.00 37.08 -33.98
C ASP A 756 24.40 38.58 -34.00
N ALA A 757 25.54 38.91 -33.45
CA ALA A 757 26.07 40.29 -33.51
C ALA A 757 26.46 40.69 -34.97
N ALA A 758 27.03 39.76 -35.74
CA ALA A 758 27.34 39.96 -37.14
C ALA A 758 26.04 40.09 -37.99
N ALA A 759 25.01 39.26 -37.72
CA ALA A 759 23.73 39.35 -38.39
C ALA A 759 23.00 40.65 -38.09
N LEU A 760 23.03 41.10 -36.81
CA LEU A 760 22.51 42.44 -36.42
C LEU A 760 23.28 43.59 -37.04
N ALA A 761 24.60 43.47 -37.20
CA ALA A 761 25.43 44.48 -37.88
C ALA A 761 25.13 44.55 -39.37
N VAL A 762 24.84 43.43 -40.02
CA VAL A 762 24.39 43.38 -41.44
C VAL A 762 22.98 43.96 -41.60
N SER A 763 22.07 43.76 -40.63
CA SER A 763 20.72 44.32 -40.66
C SER A 763 20.67 45.83 -40.32
N ALA A 764 21.73 46.37 -39.71
CA ALA A 764 21.87 47.77 -39.34
C ALA A 764 22.49 48.67 -40.46
N SER A 765 22.83 48.10 -41.65
CA SER A 765 23.26 48.88 -42.79
C SER A 765 22.06 49.66 -43.35
N PRO A 766 22.19 50.98 -43.65
CA PRO A 766 21.05 51.78 -44.11
C PRO A 766 20.56 51.30 -45.45
N PRO A 767 19.23 51.32 -45.70
CA PRO A 767 18.70 50.86 -46.97
C PRO A 767 19.16 51.79 -48.15
N ILE A 768 19.70 51.20 -49.18
CA ILE A 768 19.96 51.86 -50.44
C ILE A 768 18.60 52.28 -50.97
N ASN A 769 18.37 53.62 -50.99
CA ASN A 769 17.23 54.28 -51.61
C ASN A 769 17.17 54.01 -53.08
N THR A 770 16.29 53.17 -53.55
CA THR A 770 15.80 53.23 -54.95
C THR A 770 14.30 53.49 -54.87
N ALA A 771 13.98 54.77 -55.10
CA ALA A 771 12.63 55.22 -55.30
C ALA A 771 12.09 54.67 -56.64
N VAL A 772 11.05 53.88 -56.60
CA VAL A 772 10.14 53.64 -57.71
C VAL A 772 8.71 53.90 -57.22
N SER A 773 8.18 55.00 -57.78
CA SER A 773 6.81 55.47 -57.61
C SER A 773 5.81 54.58 -58.37
N GLY A 774 4.74 54.12 -57.70
CA GLY A 774 3.58 53.53 -58.33
C GLY A 774 2.37 53.59 -57.38
N PRO A 775 1.14 53.76 -57.87
CA PRO A 775 0.07 54.46 -57.17
C PRO A 775 -0.67 53.63 -56.17
N ARG A 776 -1.17 54.38 -55.10
CA ARG A 776 -2.09 53.90 -54.09
C ARG A 776 -3.45 53.55 -54.71
N LEU A 777 -4.04 52.44 -54.29
CA LEU A 777 -5.47 52.19 -54.34
C LEU A 777 -5.95 51.96 -52.97
N GLU A 778 -6.80 52.88 -52.44
CA GLU A 778 -7.61 52.70 -51.28
C GLU A 778 -8.84 51.86 -51.64
N VAL A 779 -9.09 50.81 -50.84
CA VAL A 779 -10.44 50.23 -50.84
C VAL A 779 -10.82 49.96 -49.35
N ASN A 780 -11.82 50.73 -48.92
CA ASN A 780 -12.64 50.45 -47.71
C ASN A 780 -13.49 49.23 -47.96
N GLY A 781 -13.65 48.37 -46.94
CA GLY A 781 -14.65 47.33 -46.98
C GLY A 781 -14.55 46.37 -45.79
N ASN A 782 -15.42 46.57 -44.80
CA ASN A 782 -15.83 45.57 -43.82
C ASN A 782 -16.27 44.30 -44.51
N ILE A 783 -15.76 43.13 -44.08
CA ILE A 783 -16.44 41.83 -44.29
C ILE A 783 -16.11 40.90 -43.13
N ASP A 784 -17.17 40.26 -42.71
CA ASP A 784 -17.35 39.30 -41.65
C ASP A 784 -16.45 38.08 -41.67
N VAL A 785 -16.27 37.49 -40.50
CA VAL A 785 -15.69 36.20 -40.20
C VAL A 785 -16.58 35.06 -40.74
N ASP A 786 -16.05 34.25 -41.67
CA ASP A 786 -16.40 32.82 -41.71
C ASP A 786 -15.37 31.99 -42.51
N SER A 787 -14.93 30.91 -41.82
CA SER A 787 -14.46 29.59 -42.22
C SER A 787 -13.91 29.30 -43.63
N HIS A 788 -12.81 28.54 -43.60
CA HIS A 788 -12.32 27.61 -44.62
C HIS A 788 -11.84 28.15 -45.96
N THR A 789 -10.51 28.34 -46.09
CA THR A 789 -9.86 28.14 -47.37
C THR A 789 -8.44 27.61 -47.23
N HIS A 790 -8.25 26.38 -47.73
CA HIS A 790 -6.96 25.80 -48.04
C HIS A 790 -6.20 26.73 -49.01
N ARG A 791 -5.04 27.24 -48.61
CA ARG A 791 -4.11 27.84 -49.51
C ARG A 791 -3.18 26.75 -50.08
N ASN A 792 -3.33 26.48 -51.39
CA ASN A 792 -2.38 25.73 -52.17
C ASN A 792 -1.09 26.53 -52.30
N TRP A 793 0.01 26.02 -51.79
CA TRP A 793 1.36 26.49 -52.08
C TRP A 793 1.95 25.62 -53.18
N PRO A 794 2.68 26.15 -54.15
CA PRO A 794 3.33 25.34 -55.16
C PRO A 794 4.50 24.59 -54.55
N LEU A 795 4.50 23.26 -54.75
CA LEU A 795 5.52 22.34 -54.33
C LEU A 795 6.86 22.57 -55.02
N PRO A 796 8.00 22.67 -54.31
CA PRO A 796 9.28 22.34 -54.88
C PRO A 796 9.40 20.81 -54.91
N ALA A 797 9.70 20.29 -56.08
CA ALA A 797 9.86 18.85 -56.34
C ALA A 797 11.19 18.34 -55.78
N ILE A 798 11.19 17.88 -54.52
CA ILE A 798 12.17 16.91 -54.06
C ILE A 798 11.42 15.95 -53.09
N ILE A 799 10.78 14.93 -53.68
CA ILE A 799 10.27 13.80 -52.94
C ILE A 799 11.46 12.86 -52.69
N ARG A 800 11.99 12.82 -51.46
CA ARG A 800 12.80 11.72 -50.98
C ARG A 800 11.89 10.74 -50.22
N THR A 801 11.42 9.72 -50.95
CA THR A 801 10.73 8.58 -50.38
C THR A 801 11.77 7.63 -49.82
N PHE A 802 11.60 7.27 -48.53
CA PHE A 802 12.39 6.20 -47.92
C PHE A 802 11.96 4.84 -48.51
N PRO A 803 12.93 3.93 -48.80
CA PRO A 803 12.61 2.60 -49.30
C PRO A 803 11.87 1.79 -48.20
N ARG A 804 10.90 0.99 -48.60
CA ARG A 804 10.23 -0.01 -47.79
C ARG A 804 11.25 -1.09 -47.38
N LEU A 805 11.36 -1.35 -46.10
CA LEU A 805 11.97 -2.57 -45.60
C LEU A 805 10.96 -3.75 -45.72
N PRO A 806 11.46 -4.98 -46.01
CA PRO A 806 10.63 -6.17 -46.20
C PRO A 806 9.87 -6.58 -44.94
#